data_12307ab78605782991b06fd10ad6c87a
#
_entry.id   12307ab78605782991b06fd10ad6c87a
#
_cell.length_a   1.000
_cell.length_b   1.000
_cell.length_c   1.000
_cell.angle_alpha   90.00
_cell.angle_beta   90.00
_cell.angle_gamma   90.00
#
_symmetry.space_group_name_H-M   'P 1'
#
loop_
_entity.id
_entity.type
_entity.pdbx_description
1 polymer ?
#
loop_
_entity_poly.entity_id
_entity_poly.type
_entity_poly.pdbx_seq_one_letter_code
_entity_poly.pdbx_strand_id
1 'polypeptide(L)'
;DENEKTNTFLAYSTSKVENENQIIKSGKNYAIFRLGSVYGFSTDTMRMNIMPNLFSKIASQNGKIKLFGGGVQLKSLVPLIDVARCFKFVEEKEDFKNGIYNLSKENCTVKDVADICKKVNPKLKIITTDDEVPNKGYSMSNKKLLNTGFEFVNNLETCIEEMITKWSFEKFDKNLEYTFKGVREFIDERGKISNYDLPEPINMIGYIESKKGTMRANHFHPVQEQKCLLIKGQFISIYKDLVDGKSTKVTHVVNEGDMIVTQPNVAHTMVFTEDTIFLNLVRGEREHENYGITHTIPYKFVNEEEKKLLSSIYKFNCRCCGSKKLKRALSLGYQPLANNLLENINDKTKVYPLELNVCEECFNCQLSVAINSDEMFSNYLYQSSTTQSFREHFTIAAKKYIKEFELKKDSYIIDVGSNDGIGLKPFFDLGFENIQGIEPAKNLAELANKNGINTFHGYLDDKAMNPIKNGADLLLASNVFAHADDLKSMAESMKQLIKPNGKIIIEVQYLLNTIRDLTFDNIYHEHTNYWSLLTLNSFLEKLELKIFKVEKINTHGGSIRVYVSKDKEILVDESVKITLQEEEEFGLRDISTYIEFGKKIESLKKEVVKNIGILKKNYSSIVGYGAPAKATTALNFFNISKEIDYIVEDNKLKHGKYIPGVNIKIVSKKEINNKDQVILVLAWNFFDEIKRNNNDLLNDFINIKNLEKIKSD
;
A
#
# COMPACT_ATOMS: atom_id res chain seq x y z
N ASP A 1 30.78 -41.99 19.89
CA ASP A 1 30.71 -42.17 18.44
C ASP A 1 29.50 -43.08 18.07
N GLU A 2 29.37 -43.49 16.83
CA GLU A 2 28.22 -44.27 16.33
C GLU A 2 28.18 -45.70 16.88
N ASN A 3 29.29 -46.18 17.42
CA ASN A 3 29.45 -47.52 18.00
C ASN A 3 29.16 -47.56 19.50
N GLU A 4 28.95 -46.42 20.13
CA GLU A 4 28.64 -46.37 21.56
C GLU A 4 27.24 -46.96 21.83
N LYS A 5 27.14 -47.72 22.95
CA LYS A 5 25.88 -48.32 23.37
C LYS A 5 24.86 -47.20 23.65
N THR A 6 23.75 -47.25 22.95
CA THR A 6 22.63 -46.33 23.14
C THR A 6 21.98 -46.59 24.52
N ASN A 7 21.84 -45.54 25.35
CA ASN A 7 21.15 -45.62 26.63
C ASN A 7 19.91 -44.74 26.56
N THR A 8 18.73 -45.35 26.56
CA THR A 8 17.46 -44.67 26.34
C THR A 8 16.64 -44.68 27.61
N PHE A 9 16.26 -43.46 28.10
CA PHE A 9 15.42 -43.30 29.30
C PHE A 9 14.00 -42.87 28.98
N LEU A 10 13.77 -42.36 27.76
CA LEU A 10 12.48 -41.82 27.32
C LEU A 10 11.85 -42.74 26.27
N ALA A 11 10.54 -42.88 26.29
CA ALA A 11 9.79 -43.65 25.30
C ALA A 11 10.11 -43.22 23.87
N TYR A 12 10.28 -41.94 23.61
CA TYR A 12 10.68 -41.38 22.31
C TYR A 12 12.06 -41.88 21.86
N SER A 13 13.06 -41.86 22.75
CA SER A 13 14.41 -42.33 22.42
C SER A 13 14.41 -43.84 22.17
N THR A 14 13.66 -44.58 22.98
CA THR A 14 13.51 -46.05 22.85
C THR A 14 12.90 -46.39 21.51
N SER A 15 11.82 -45.74 21.10
CA SER A 15 11.17 -45.95 19.80
C SER A 15 12.11 -45.70 18.63
N LYS A 16 12.99 -44.68 18.72
CA LYS A 16 13.98 -44.38 17.68
C LYS A 16 15.03 -45.47 17.53
N VAL A 17 15.54 -45.98 18.64
CA VAL A 17 16.50 -47.11 18.63
C VAL A 17 15.85 -48.38 18.08
N GLU A 18 14.60 -48.66 18.44
CA GLU A 18 13.86 -49.80 17.88
C GLU A 18 13.67 -49.64 16.36
N ASN A 19 13.36 -48.45 15.88
CA ASN A 19 13.28 -48.18 14.43
C ASN A 19 14.63 -48.40 13.73
N GLU A 20 15.76 -48.01 14.32
CA GLU A 20 17.09 -48.30 13.81
C GLU A 20 17.29 -49.82 13.67
N ASN A 21 16.95 -50.59 14.73
CA ASN A 21 17.06 -52.04 14.74
C ASN A 21 16.19 -52.71 13.67
N GLN A 22 14.98 -52.23 13.46
CA GLN A 22 14.05 -52.76 12.43
C GLN A 22 14.59 -52.48 11.01
N ILE A 23 15.11 -51.29 10.79
CA ILE A 23 15.74 -50.90 9.48
C ILE A 23 16.93 -51.82 9.19
N ILE A 24 17.82 -52.01 10.17
CA ILE A 24 18.99 -52.88 10.03
C ILE A 24 18.59 -54.31 9.71
N LYS A 25 17.58 -54.84 10.41
CA LYS A 25 17.05 -56.20 10.20
C LYS A 25 16.28 -56.40 8.88
N SER A 26 15.89 -55.30 8.23
CA SER A 26 15.05 -55.36 7.02
C SER A 26 15.77 -55.95 5.78
N GLY A 27 17.11 -56.02 5.81
CA GLY A 27 17.92 -56.48 4.68
C GLY A 27 17.99 -55.49 3.50
N LYS A 28 17.37 -54.31 3.63
CA LYS A 28 17.41 -53.27 2.60
C LYS A 28 18.66 -52.42 2.79
N ASN A 29 19.11 -51.76 1.73
CA ASN A 29 20.15 -50.75 1.82
C ASN A 29 19.61 -49.56 2.65
N TYR A 30 20.44 -49.06 3.57
CA TYR A 30 20.06 -47.97 4.45
C TYR A 30 21.21 -47.01 4.76
N ALA A 31 20.87 -45.77 5.06
CA ALA A 31 21.72 -44.82 5.78
C ALA A 31 20.90 -44.24 6.94
N ILE A 32 21.35 -44.42 8.15
CA ILE A 32 20.72 -43.94 9.36
C ILE A 32 21.50 -42.72 9.87
N PHE A 33 20.82 -41.59 10.04
CA PHE A 33 21.40 -40.40 10.58
C PHE A 33 20.89 -40.11 11.98
N ARG A 34 21.79 -40.11 12.96
CA ARG A 34 21.54 -39.61 14.30
C ARG A 34 21.83 -38.10 14.30
N LEU A 35 20.77 -37.28 14.37
CA LEU A 35 20.85 -35.84 14.23
C LEU A 35 21.24 -35.18 15.55
N GLY A 36 22.16 -34.23 15.51
CA GLY A 36 22.25 -33.18 16.51
C GLY A 36 20.99 -32.32 16.55
N SER A 37 20.90 -31.38 17.47
CA SER A 37 19.77 -30.44 17.49
C SER A 37 19.81 -29.57 16.23
N VAL A 38 18.79 -29.71 15.38
CA VAL A 38 18.70 -29.04 14.10
C VAL A 38 18.27 -27.59 14.32
N TYR A 39 19.07 -26.64 13.84
CA TYR A 39 18.80 -25.21 13.97
C TYR A 39 18.87 -24.49 12.63
N GLY A 40 18.25 -23.33 12.52
CA GLY A 40 18.23 -22.49 11.33
C GLY A 40 16.84 -21.94 11.05
N PHE A 41 16.79 -20.90 10.24
CA PHE A 41 15.53 -20.25 9.86
C PHE A 41 14.68 -21.14 8.93
N SER A 42 13.39 -21.25 9.25
CA SER A 42 12.38 -21.86 8.38
C SER A 42 11.04 -21.16 8.60
N THR A 43 10.26 -20.96 7.54
CA THR A 43 8.95 -20.31 7.61
C THR A 43 7.85 -21.23 8.11
N ASP A 44 7.92 -22.54 7.82
CA ASP A 44 6.75 -23.42 7.97
C ASP A 44 6.81 -24.38 9.17
N THR A 45 7.99 -24.90 9.50
CA THR A 45 8.13 -26.01 10.48
C THR A 45 9.19 -25.80 11.53
N MET A 46 9.58 -24.58 11.77
CA MET A 46 10.65 -24.26 12.71
C MET A 46 10.27 -24.54 14.15
N ARG A 47 11.08 -25.35 14.85
CA ARG A 47 10.93 -25.58 16.28
C ARG A 47 11.59 -24.46 17.08
N MET A 48 10.78 -23.59 17.67
CA MET A 48 11.28 -22.48 18.51
C MET A 48 11.92 -22.91 19.83
N ASN A 49 11.58 -24.12 20.33
CA ASN A 49 12.18 -24.64 21.57
C ASN A 49 13.58 -25.24 21.37
N ILE A 50 14.12 -25.26 20.17
CA ILE A 50 15.53 -25.55 19.92
C ILE A 50 16.36 -24.34 20.34
N MET A 51 17.34 -24.56 21.18
CA MET A 51 18.05 -23.49 21.90
C MET A 51 18.64 -22.40 20.98
N PRO A 52 19.37 -22.68 19.87
CA PRO A 52 19.86 -21.62 18.98
C PRO A 52 18.74 -20.79 18.37
N ASN A 53 17.62 -21.44 17.99
CA ASN A 53 16.46 -20.76 17.43
C ASN A 53 15.82 -19.83 18.46
N LEU A 54 15.58 -20.34 19.68
CA LEU A 54 15.00 -19.56 20.77
C LEU A 54 15.88 -18.37 21.17
N PHE A 55 17.18 -18.59 21.32
CA PHE A 55 18.13 -17.54 21.72
C PHE A 55 18.24 -16.46 20.65
N SER A 56 18.29 -16.84 19.36
CA SER A 56 18.29 -15.89 18.26
C SER A 56 16.99 -15.05 18.22
N LYS A 57 15.84 -15.68 18.48
CA LYS A 57 14.56 -14.94 18.58
C LYS A 57 14.55 -13.97 19.74
N ILE A 58 15.00 -14.40 20.93
CA ILE A 58 15.13 -13.52 22.11
C ILE A 58 16.10 -12.36 21.82
N ALA A 59 17.22 -12.66 21.18
CA ALA A 59 18.21 -11.65 20.81
C ALA A 59 17.66 -10.63 19.82
N SER A 60 16.93 -11.07 18.78
CA SER A 60 16.30 -10.18 17.81
C SER A 60 15.33 -9.17 18.46
N GLN A 61 14.86 -9.49 19.66
CA GLN A 61 13.88 -8.71 20.43
C GLN A 61 14.50 -7.89 21.57
N ASN A 62 15.85 -7.78 21.63
CA ASN A 62 16.57 -7.15 22.74
C ASN A 62 16.17 -7.72 24.12
N GLY A 63 15.82 -9.01 24.16
CA GLY A 63 15.29 -9.69 25.32
C GLY A 63 16.37 -10.08 26.37
N LYS A 64 15.99 -11.04 27.22
CA LYS A 64 16.88 -11.58 28.27
C LYS A 64 17.00 -13.10 28.13
N ILE A 65 18.20 -13.61 27.98
CA ILE A 65 18.51 -15.06 28.07
C ILE A 65 18.89 -15.42 29.49
N LYS A 66 18.24 -16.45 30.06
CA LYS A 66 18.56 -16.98 31.35
C LYS A 66 19.39 -18.28 31.18
N LEU A 67 20.61 -18.29 31.71
CA LEU A 67 21.52 -19.44 31.68
C LEU A 67 21.48 -20.17 33.06
N PHE A 68 20.89 -21.35 33.06
CA PHE A 68 20.84 -22.21 34.23
C PHE A 68 22.20 -22.89 34.45
N GLY A 69 22.69 -22.88 35.68
CA GLY A 69 23.98 -23.45 36.07
C GLY A 69 25.14 -22.93 35.21
N GLY A 70 25.16 -21.63 34.93
CA GLY A 70 26.19 -21.01 34.09
C GLY A 70 26.17 -21.36 32.61
N GLY A 71 25.20 -22.14 32.13
CA GLY A 71 25.07 -22.54 30.72
C GLY A 71 26.15 -23.54 30.26
N VAL A 72 26.71 -24.36 31.16
CA VAL A 72 27.81 -25.32 30.87
C VAL A 72 27.37 -26.58 30.10
N GLN A 73 26.07 -26.76 29.88
CA GLN A 73 25.53 -27.94 29.19
C GLN A 73 26.01 -28.02 27.76
N LEU A 74 26.56 -29.18 27.38
CA LEU A 74 26.97 -29.46 25.98
C LEU A 74 25.80 -29.82 25.10
N LYS A 75 25.80 -29.29 23.89
CA LYS A 75 24.83 -29.60 22.83
C LYS A 75 25.56 -29.87 21.52
N SER A 76 25.14 -30.92 20.83
CA SER A 76 25.53 -31.20 19.46
C SER A 76 24.52 -30.55 18.53
N LEU A 77 24.99 -29.71 17.64
CA LEU A 77 24.16 -28.84 16.78
C LEU A 77 24.44 -29.11 15.30
N VAL A 78 23.42 -28.96 14.47
CA VAL A 78 23.54 -29.06 13.01
C VAL A 78 22.66 -28.05 12.30
N PRO A 79 23.20 -27.29 11.30
CA PRO A 79 22.39 -26.38 10.50
C PRO A 79 21.35 -27.11 9.65
N LEU A 80 20.11 -26.61 9.62
CA LEU A 80 19.01 -27.18 8.85
C LEU A 80 19.37 -27.39 7.36
N ILE A 81 20.03 -26.41 6.76
CA ILE A 81 20.43 -26.50 5.34
C ILE A 81 21.44 -27.63 5.13
N ASP A 82 22.38 -27.83 6.05
CA ASP A 82 23.36 -28.92 5.93
C ASP A 82 22.71 -30.29 6.17
N VAL A 83 21.63 -30.38 6.94
CA VAL A 83 20.82 -31.60 6.99
C VAL A 83 20.23 -31.92 5.63
N ALA A 84 19.58 -30.96 4.97
CA ALA A 84 19.01 -31.14 3.64
C ALA A 84 20.08 -31.50 2.60
N ARG A 85 21.26 -30.84 2.65
CA ARG A 85 22.39 -31.14 1.79
C ARG A 85 22.95 -32.56 2.03
N CYS A 86 22.96 -33.00 3.27
CA CYS A 86 23.41 -34.35 3.59
C CYS A 86 22.48 -35.42 2.99
N PHE A 87 21.18 -35.25 3.07
CA PHE A 87 20.23 -36.17 2.43
C PHE A 87 20.41 -36.20 0.91
N LYS A 88 20.55 -35.06 0.27
CA LYS A 88 20.85 -34.99 -1.19
C LYS A 88 22.17 -35.64 -1.53
N PHE A 89 23.23 -35.40 -0.78
CA PHE A 89 24.54 -36.00 -0.97
C PHE A 89 24.49 -37.53 -0.93
N VAL A 90 23.70 -38.09 -0.01
CA VAL A 90 23.54 -39.57 0.12
C VAL A 90 22.75 -40.15 -1.05
N GLU A 91 21.72 -39.46 -1.51
CA GLU A 91 20.90 -39.88 -2.67
C GLU A 91 21.77 -39.95 -3.96
N GLU A 92 22.70 -39.05 -4.12
CA GLU A 92 23.60 -38.94 -5.30
C GLU A 92 24.78 -39.96 -5.26
N LYS A 93 25.03 -40.64 -4.13
CA LYS A 93 26.16 -41.58 -3.96
C LYS A 93 25.71 -43.03 -3.86
N GLU A 94 26.00 -43.85 -4.88
CA GLU A 94 25.67 -45.28 -4.90
C GLU A 94 26.38 -46.08 -3.81
N ASP A 95 27.54 -45.68 -3.34
CA ASP A 95 28.36 -46.36 -2.33
C ASP A 95 27.96 -46.09 -0.88
N PHE A 96 26.98 -45.24 -0.66
CA PHE A 96 26.52 -44.86 0.70
C PHE A 96 25.53 -45.90 1.23
N LYS A 97 26.01 -47.12 1.60
CA LYS A 97 25.16 -48.23 1.99
C LYS A 97 25.46 -48.73 3.39
N ASN A 98 24.37 -49.12 4.11
CA ASN A 98 24.41 -49.87 5.36
C ASN A 98 25.26 -49.24 6.47
N GLY A 99 25.03 -47.94 6.73
CA GLY A 99 25.77 -47.21 7.77
C GLY A 99 24.88 -46.38 8.72
N ILE A 100 25.38 -46.26 9.94
CA ILE A 100 24.87 -45.28 10.91
C ILE A 100 25.88 -44.16 10.96
N TYR A 101 25.41 -42.93 10.92
CA TYR A 101 26.24 -41.71 10.87
C TYR A 101 25.70 -40.66 11.86
N ASN A 102 26.58 -40.03 12.62
CA ASN A 102 26.21 -38.87 13.40
C ASN A 102 26.23 -37.61 12.53
N LEU A 103 25.08 -37.00 12.34
CA LEU A 103 24.92 -35.77 11.61
C LEU A 103 24.85 -34.60 12.59
N SER A 104 26.01 -34.16 13.02
CA SER A 104 26.24 -32.99 13.89
C SER A 104 27.46 -32.24 13.38
N LYS A 105 27.40 -30.92 13.37
CA LYS A 105 28.55 -30.10 12.96
C LYS A 105 29.37 -29.62 14.15
N GLU A 106 28.69 -29.02 15.14
CA GLU A 106 29.35 -28.35 16.26
C GLU A 106 28.93 -28.97 17.59
N ASN A 107 29.88 -29.03 18.52
CA ASN A 107 29.62 -29.35 19.92
C ASN A 107 29.98 -28.09 20.72
N CYS A 108 29.00 -27.43 21.33
CA CYS A 108 29.18 -26.19 22.06
C CYS A 108 28.32 -26.17 23.32
N THR A 109 28.66 -25.28 24.24
CA THR A 109 27.85 -25.06 25.44
C THR A 109 26.66 -24.17 25.16
N VAL A 110 25.67 -24.19 26.02
CA VAL A 110 24.53 -23.25 25.97
C VAL A 110 25.02 -21.81 26.11
N LYS A 111 26.08 -21.60 26.91
CA LYS A 111 26.72 -20.30 27.05
C LYS A 111 27.33 -19.79 25.77
N ASP A 112 28.04 -20.65 25.00
CA ASP A 112 28.68 -20.27 23.74
C ASP A 112 27.65 -19.72 22.76
N VAL A 113 26.49 -20.35 22.66
CA VAL A 113 25.37 -19.88 21.79
C VAL A 113 24.83 -18.53 22.26
N ALA A 114 24.68 -18.34 23.59
CA ALA A 114 24.23 -17.06 24.12
C ALA A 114 25.25 -15.94 23.89
N ASP A 115 26.54 -16.26 24.00
CA ASP A 115 27.64 -15.31 23.75
C ASP A 115 27.69 -14.90 22.25
N ILE A 116 27.48 -15.85 21.33
CA ILE A 116 27.31 -15.53 19.88
C ILE A 116 26.14 -14.60 19.67
N CYS A 117 24.96 -14.90 20.25
CA CYS A 117 23.79 -14.03 20.15
C CYS A 117 24.06 -12.62 20.70
N LYS A 118 24.83 -12.52 21.81
CA LYS A 118 25.24 -11.25 22.41
C LYS A 118 26.22 -10.47 21.54
N LYS A 119 27.13 -11.18 20.85
CA LYS A 119 28.06 -10.57 19.90
C LYS A 119 27.29 -9.92 18.72
N VAL A 120 26.30 -10.64 18.19
CA VAL A 120 25.46 -10.15 17.07
C VAL A 120 24.52 -9.01 17.53
N ASN A 121 23.92 -9.12 18.70
CA ASN A 121 23.10 -8.06 19.28
C ASN A 121 23.59 -7.65 20.68
N PRO A 122 24.40 -6.58 20.78
CA PRO A 122 24.92 -6.09 22.06
C PRO A 122 23.86 -5.64 23.08
N LYS A 123 22.61 -5.40 22.67
CA LYS A 123 21.50 -5.03 23.56
C LYS A 123 20.92 -6.23 24.31
N LEU A 124 21.18 -7.46 23.85
CA LEU A 124 20.76 -8.68 24.53
C LEU A 124 21.29 -8.71 25.97
N LYS A 125 20.46 -9.08 26.93
CA LYS A 125 20.86 -9.30 28.33
C LYS A 125 21.03 -10.79 28.58
N ILE A 126 22.17 -11.19 29.19
CA ILE A 126 22.41 -12.57 29.66
C ILE A 126 22.40 -12.55 31.17
N ILE A 127 21.59 -13.41 31.80
CA ILE A 127 21.46 -13.58 33.23
C ILE A 127 21.87 -15.02 33.57
N THR A 128 22.86 -15.17 34.42
CA THR A 128 23.33 -16.49 34.88
C THR A 128 22.70 -16.80 36.26
N THR A 129 22.30 -18.04 36.44
CA THR A 129 21.80 -18.54 37.74
C THR A 129 22.64 -19.73 38.21
N ASP A 130 22.66 -19.94 39.52
CA ASP A 130 23.40 -21.04 40.15
C ASP A 130 22.55 -22.32 40.30
N ASP A 131 21.40 -22.38 39.61
CA ASP A 131 20.51 -23.55 39.66
C ASP A 131 21.23 -24.82 39.19
N GLU A 132 21.07 -25.93 39.92
CA GLU A 132 21.60 -27.23 39.48
C GLU A 132 21.01 -27.64 38.11
N VAL A 133 21.90 -28.13 37.25
CA VAL A 133 21.48 -28.63 35.92
C VAL A 133 21.63 -30.15 35.91
N PRO A 134 20.51 -30.89 35.96
CA PRO A 134 20.51 -32.36 36.08
C PRO A 134 21.10 -33.06 34.83
N ASN A 135 21.15 -32.39 33.69
CA ASN A 135 21.68 -32.96 32.45
C ASN A 135 22.80 -32.08 31.88
N LYS A 136 24.03 -32.55 31.97
CA LYS A 136 25.23 -31.88 31.44
C LYS A 136 25.34 -31.90 29.93
N GLY A 137 24.43 -32.62 29.24
CA GLY A 137 24.42 -32.75 27.77
C GLY A 137 25.32 -33.86 27.24
N TYR A 138 25.53 -33.81 25.95
CA TYR A 138 26.38 -34.79 25.24
C TYR A 138 27.05 -34.13 24.04
N SER A 139 28.11 -34.76 23.54
CA SER A 139 28.75 -34.41 22.27
C SER A 139 28.72 -35.60 21.30
N MET A 140 28.65 -35.30 20.02
CA MET A 140 28.63 -36.29 18.96
C MET A 140 29.84 -36.10 18.03
N SER A 141 30.52 -37.22 17.71
CA SER A 141 31.59 -37.23 16.71
C SER A 141 31.00 -37.38 15.31
N ASN A 142 31.33 -36.53 14.39
CA ASN A 142 30.91 -36.56 12.99
C ASN A 142 32.02 -37.12 12.03
N LYS A 143 33.14 -37.62 12.57
CA LYS A 143 34.29 -38.05 11.80
C LYS A 143 33.89 -39.10 10.74
N LYS A 144 33.03 -40.04 11.05
CA LYS A 144 32.58 -41.09 10.13
C LYS A 144 31.87 -40.47 8.92
N LEU A 145 31.02 -39.48 9.13
CA LEU A 145 30.34 -38.78 8.05
C LEU A 145 31.33 -37.97 7.18
N LEU A 146 32.23 -37.21 7.80
CA LEU A 146 33.24 -36.44 7.08
C LEU A 146 34.12 -37.32 6.20
N ASN A 147 34.47 -38.52 6.68
CA ASN A 147 35.27 -39.48 5.89
C ASN A 147 34.57 -39.97 4.61
N THR A 148 33.28 -39.73 4.44
CA THR A 148 32.52 -40.03 3.21
C THR A 148 32.72 -38.92 2.15
N GLY A 149 33.39 -37.81 2.49
CA GLY A 149 33.55 -36.63 1.66
C GLY A 149 32.39 -35.63 1.77
N PHE A 150 31.50 -35.79 2.77
CA PHE A 150 30.52 -34.76 3.06
C PHE A 150 31.17 -33.57 3.74
N GLU A 151 30.80 -32.35 3.30
CA GLU A 151 31.28 -31.10 3.86
C GLU A 151 30.15 -30.21 4.36
N PHE A 152 30.27 -29.71 5.58
CA PHE A 152 29.37 -28.69 6.12
C PHE A 152 29.75 -27.33 5.56
N VAL A 153 28.75 -26.57 5.11
CA VAL A 153 28.92 -25.23 4.53
C VAL A 153 28.56 -24.13 5.52
N ASN A 154 27.50 -24.35 6.30
CA ASN A 154 26.99 -23.34 7.22
C ASN A 154 27.61 -23.51 8.63
N ASN A 155 27.76 -22.42 9.38
CA ASN A 155 28.25 -22.43 10.74
C ASN A 155 27.25 -21.75 11.70
N LEU A 156 27.45 -22.00 13.00
CA LEU A 156 26.54 -21.52 14.04
C LEU A 156 26.43 -19.99 14.08
N GLU A 157 27.54 -19.28 13.94
CA GLU A 157 27.57 -17.81 14.00
C GLU A 157 26.81 -17.19 12.84
N THR A 158 27.04 -17.63 11.62
CA THR A 158 26.34 -17.11 10.42
C THR A 158 24.84 -17.43 10.44
N CYS A 159 24.44 -18.62 10.91
CA CYS A 159 23.03 -18.97 11.05
C CYS A 159 22.33 -18.17 12.15
N ILE A 160 23.00 -17.90 13.28
CA ILE A 160 22.46 -17.04 14.34
C ILE A 160 22.32 -15.60 13.82
N GLU A 161 23.31 -15.08 13.14
CA GLU A 161 23.27 -13.75 12.53
C GLU A 161 22.12 -13.64 11.53
N GLU A 162 21.96 -14.64 10.66
CA GLU A 162 20.84 -14.71 9.72
C GLU A 162 19.49 -14.70 10.45
N MET A 163 19.31 -15.54 11.46
CA MET A 163 18.06 -15.63 12.24
C MET A 163 17.75 -14.32 12.97
N ILE A 164 18.74 -13.74 13.65
CA ILE A 164 18.57 -12.46 14.36
C ILE A 164 18.22 -11.37 13.38
N THR A 165 18.92 -11.30 12.24
CA THR A 165 18.69 -10.33 11.17
C THR A 165 17.28 -10.48 10.60
N LYS A 166 16.90 -11.67 10.16
CA LYS A 166 15.56 -11.93 9.61
C LYS A 166 14.45 -11.57 10.60
N TRP A 167 14.56 -11.97 11.86
CA TRP A 167 13.54 -11.64 12.86
C TRP A 167 13.58 -10.17 13.31
N SER A 168 14.72 -9.49 13.21
CA SER A 168 14.83 -8.05 13.44
C SER A 168 14.21 -7.29 12.25
N PHE A 169 14.41 -7.77 11.03
CA PHE A 169 13.78 -7.21 9.83
C PHE A 169 12.28 -7.47 9.79
N GLU A 170 11.79 -8.61 10.24
CA GLU A 170 10.36 -8.85 10.44
C GLU A 170 9.73 -7.83 11.41
N LYS A 171 10.48 -7.37 12.42
CA LYS A 171 10.07 -6.29 13.32
C LYS A 171 10.20 -4.89 12.72
N PHE A 172 11.18 -4.68 11.86
CA PHE A 172 11.46 -3.39 11.22
C PHE A 172 10.95 -3.32 9.79
N ASP A 173 10.45 -4.44 9.24
CA ASP A 173 9.90 -4.44 7.91
C ASP A 173 8.53 -3.78 7.92
N LYS A 174 8.57 -2.48 7.64
CA LYS A 174 7.55 -1.68 6.96
C LYS A 174 6.12 -1.67 7.51
N ASN A 175 5.70 -2.62 8.28
CA ASN A 175 4.37 -2.66 8.87
C ASN A 175 4.46 -2.48 10.38
N LEU A 176 4.61 -1.22 10.81
CA LEU A 176 4.58 -0.81 12.22
C LEU A 176 3.30 -1.26 12.91
N GLU A 177 2.25 -1.38 12.11
CA GLU A 177 0.98 -1.97 12.46
C GLU A 177 0.40 -2.70 11.23
N TYR A 178 -0.07 -3.92 11.39
CA TYR A 178 -0.62 -4.73 10.31
C TYR A 178 -1.78 -5.60 10.78
N THR A 179 -2.62 -6.01 9.83
CA THR A 179 -3.71 -6.96 10.04
C THR A 179 -3.49 -8.22 9.22
N PHE A 180 -3.99 -9.34 9.71
CA PHE A 180 -4.09 -10.58 8.94
C PHE A 180 -5.36 -11.34 9.31
N LYS A 181 -5.83 -12.17 8.40
CA LYS A 181 -6.98 -13.07 8.58
C LYS A 181 -6.53 -14.41 9.13
N GLY A 182 -7.48 -15.18 9.64
CA GLY A 182 -7.26 -16.58 9.99
C GLY A 182 -6.76 -17.38 8.79
N VAL A 183 -5.81 -18.28 9.04
CA VAL A 183 -5.29 -19.25 8.06
C VAL A 183 -5.96 -20.60 8.27
N ARG A 184 -5.94 -21.47 7.26
CA ARG A 184 -6.55 -22.80 7.33
C ARG A 184 -8.02 -22.72 7.77
N GLU A 185 -8.80 -21.95 7.05
CA GLU A 185 -10.24 -21.84 7.27
C GLU A 185 -10.94 -23.14 6.83
N PHE A 186 -11.83 -23.60 7.68
CA PHE A 186 -12.74 -24.73 7.38
C PHE A 186 -14.18 -24.23 7.44
N ILE A 187 -14.94 -24.46 6.38
CA ILE A 187 -16.33 -24.00 6.24
C ILE A 187 -17.22 -25.19 5.93
N ASP A 188 -18.27 -25.40 6.73
CA ASP A 188 -19.32 -26.39 6.47
C ASP A 188 -20.70 -25.80 6.80
N GLU A 189 -21.77 -26.63 6.77
CA GLU A 189 -23.14 -26.21 7.08
C GLU A 189 -23.34 -25.68 8.52
N ARG A 190 -22.41 -25.95 9.43
CA ARG A 190 -22.45 -25.44 10.81
C ARG A 190 -21.79 -24.09 10.97
N GLY A 191 -21.00 -23.64 9.98
CA GLY A 191 -20.31 -22.37 10.00
C GLY A 191 -18.83 -22.46 9.62
N LYS A 192 -18.01 -21.57 10.21
CA LYS A 192 -16.62 -21.35 9.86
C LYS A 192 -15.70 -21.54 11.06
N ILE A 193 -14.59 -22.21 10.86
CA ILE A 193 -13.46 -22.27 11.79
C ILE A 193 -12.28 -21.51 11.18
N SER A 194 -11.77 -20.50 11.87
CA SER A 194 -10.57 -19.74 11.46
C SER A 194 -9.48 -19.93 12.49
N ASN A 195 -8.28 -20.31 12.05
CA ASN A 195 -7.11 -20.46 12.92
C ASN A 195 -6.16 -19.28 12.74
N TYR A 196 -5.57 -18.80 13.84
CA TYR A 196 -4.62 -17.71 13.84
C TYR A 196 -3.29 -18.23 14.38
N ASP A 197 -2.25 -18.25 13.55
CA ASP A 197 -0.92 -18.67 13.98
C ASP A 197 -0.23 -17.51 14.71
N LEU A 198 0.08 -17.73 15.98
CA LEU A 198 0.76 -16.77 16.83
C LEU A 198 2.14 -17.32 17.22
N PRO A 199 3.22 -16.55 16.99
CA PRO A 199 4.58 -17.03 17.23
C PRO A 199 4.94 -17.14 18.73
N GLU A 200 4.14 -16.53 19.61
CA GLU A 200 4.39 -16.48 21.04
C GLU A 200 3.20 -17.03 21.83
N PRO A 201 3.46 -17.73 22.96
CA PRO A 201 2.40 -18.21 23.82
C PRO A 201 1.63 -17.03 24.44
N ILE A 202 0.30 -17.19 24.49
CA ILE A 202 -0.62 -16.25 25.13
C ILE A 202 -1.11 -16.89 26.42
N ASN A 203 -1.05 -16.18 27.51
CA ASN A 203 -1.50 -16.65 28.83
C ASN A 203 -2.57 -15.74 29.47
N MET A 204 -2.94 -14.65 28.79
CA MET A 204 -4.06 -13.81 29.19
C MET A 204 -4.81 -13.28 27.98
N ILE A 205 -6.13 -13.30 28.06
CA ILE A 205 -7.03 -12.73 27.06
C ILE A 205 -7.86 -11.65 27.71
N GLY A 206 -7.77 -10.43 27.20
CA GLY A 206 -8.67 -9.34 27.58
C GLY A 206 -9.85 -9.27 26.63
N TYR A 207 -11.08 -9.44 27.12
CA TYR A 207 -12.30 -9.19 26.38
C TYR A 207 -12.69 -7.72 26.51
N ILE A 208 -12.81 -7.02 25.39
CA ILE A 208 -13.02 -5.57 25.38
C ILE A 208 -14.21 -5.21 24.51
N GLU A 209 -15.15 -4.48 25.08
CA GLU A 209 -16.28 -3.86 24.38
C GLU A 209 -16.03 -2.37 24.22
N SER A 210 -16.38 -1.83 23.07
CA SER A 210 -16.24 -0.41 22.74
C SER A 210 -17.44 0.09 21.97
N LYS A 211 -17.99 1.21 22.41
CA LYS A 211 -19.16 1.85 21.77
C LYS A 211 -18.76 2.60 20.50
N LYS A 212 -19.62 2.58 19.50
CA LYS A 212 -19.52 3.45 18.32
C LYS A 212 -19.26 4.90 18.71
N GLY A 213 -18.34 5.56 17.97
CA GLY A 213 -17.98 6.96 18.20
C GLY A 213 -17.03 7.20 19.38
N THR A 214 -16.58 6.14 20.07
CA THR A 214 -15.57 6.25 21.11
C THR A 214 -14.16 6.05 20.55
N MET A 215 -13.15 6.36 21.35
CA MET A 215 -11.75 6.22 21.02
C MET A 215 -11.02 5.54 22.16
N ARG A 216 -10.12 4.59 21.86
CA ARG A 216 -9.22 3.96 22.84
C ARG A 216 -7.77 4.09 22.42
N ALA A 217 -6.88 3.63 23.28
CA ALA A 217 -5.43 3.75 23.16
C ALA A 217 -4.96 5.21 23.24
N ASN A 218 -4.44 5.83 22.18
CA ASN A 218 -3.76 7.12 22.22
C ASN A 218 -2.50 7.07 23.12
N HIS A 219 -1.74 5.97 22.96
CA HIS A 219 -0.56 5.61 23.73
C HIS A 219 0.40 4.75 22.90
N PHE A 220 1.51 4.36 23.47
CA PHE A 220 2.40 3.33 22.94
C PHE A 220 2.91 2.39 24.02
N HIS A 221 3.40 1.23 23.59
CA HIS A 221 4.03 0.24 24.45
C HIS A 221 5.53 0.18 24.16
N PRO A 222 6.42 0.43 25.14
CA PRO A 222 7.86 0.40 24.91
C PRO A 222 8.41 -0.99 24.58
N VAL A 223 7.75 -2.04 25.07
CA VAL A 223 8.25 -3.42 25.01
C VAL A 223 7.25 -4.38 24.37
N GLN A 224 5.97 -4.20 24.61
CA GLN A 224 4.92 -5.10 24.16
C GLN A 224 4.63 -4.94 22.67
N GLU A 225 4.56 -6.06 21.94
CA GLU A 225 3.83 -6.18 20.70
C GLU A 225 2.35 -6.42 21.05
N GLN A 226 1.47 -5.47 20.76
CA GLN A 226 0.05 -5.62 21.03
C GLN A 226 -0.64 -6.40 19.93
N LYS A 227 -1.44 -7.42 20.29
CA LYS A 227 -2.23 -8.23 19.39
C LYS A 227 -3.70 -8.16 19.77
N CYS A 228 -4.57 -7.76 18.84
CA CYS A 228 -6.01 -7.73 19.05
C CYS A 228 -6.73 -8.48 17.93
N LEU A 229 -7.57 -9.44 18.31
CA LEU A 229 -8.47 -10.13 17.38
C LEU A 229 -9.83 -9.46 17.41
N LEU A 230 -10.27 -8.91 16.28
CA LEU A 230 -11.58 -8.29 16.16
C LEU A 230 -12.66 -9.34 15.95
N ILE A 231 -13.54 -9.49 16.95
CA ILE A 231 -14.64 -10.48 16.97
C ILE A 231 -15.88 -9.94 16.29
N LYS A 232 -16.20 -8.65 16.50
CA LYS A 232 -17.39 -8.01 15.97
C LYS A 232 -17.16 -6.51 15.79
N GLY A 233 -17.75 -5.93 14.75
CA GLY A 233 -17.73 -4.51 14.48
C GLY A 233 -16.54 -4.06 13.64
N GLN A 234 -16.15 -2.80 13.77
CA GLN A 234 -15.14 -2.17 12.93
C GLN A 234 -14.53 -0.96 13.64
N PHE A 235 -13.26 -0.70 13.41
CA PHE A 235 -12.60 0.55 13.83
C PHE A 235 -11.54 1.02 12.83
N ILE A 236 -11.24 2.33 12.89
CA ILE A 236 -10.09 2.92 12.21
C ILE A 236 -8.92 2.88 13.19
N SER A 237 -7.84 2.21 12.81
CA SER A 237 -6.57 2.30 13.51
C SER A 237 -5.75 3.46 12.93
N ILE A 238 -5.20 4.27 13.83
CA ILE A 238 -4.31 5.39 13.49
C ILE A 238 -3.01 5.13 14.24
N TYR A 239 -1.90 5.11 13.53
CA TYR A 239 -0.61 4.84 14.16
C TYR A 239 0.50 5.74 13.64
N LYS A 240 1.56 5.85 14.44
CA LYS A 240 2.75 6.63 14.14
C LYS A 240 3.98 5.98 14.76
N ASP A 241 5.06 5.85 13.97
CA ASP A 241 6.36 5.43 14.48
C ASP A 241 6.97 6.54 15.35
N LEU A 242 7.41 6.18 16.55
CA LEU A 242 8.10 7.10 17.46
C LEU A 242 9.62 6.99 17.38
N VAL A 243 10.17 5.97 16.72
CA VAL A 243 11.61 5.75 16.58
C VAL A 243 12.20 6.67 15.53
N ASP A 244 11.52 6.86 14.40
CA ASP A 244 12.04 7.64 13.27
C ASP A 244 11.85 9.16 13.44
N GLY A 245 11.15 9.66 14.45
CA GLY A 245 10.92 11.11 14.69
C GLY A 245 10.33 11.93 13.51
N LYS A 246 10.39 11.40 12.30
CA LYS A 246 9.93 12.00 11.03
C LYS A 246 8.67 11.35 10.48
N SER A 247 8.20 10.25 11.07
CA SER A 247 7.08 9.50 10.53
C SER A 247 5.78 10.30 10.57
N THR A 248 5.02 10.25 9.48
CA THR A 248 3.66 10.77 9.40
C THR A 248 2.69 9.77 10.04
N LYS A 249 1.50 10.22 10.39
CA LYS A 249 0.40 9.33 10.78
C LYS A 249 0.01 8.45 9.59
N VAL A 250 -0.38 7.23 9.88
CA VAL A 250 -0.96 6.27 8.92
C VAL A 250 -2.25 5.74 9.51
N THR A 251 -3.23 5.48 8.67
CA THR A 251 -4.52 4.92 9.08
C THR A 251 -4.77 3.62 8.35
N HIS A 252 -5.56 2.73 8.92
CA HIS A 252 -6.21 1.64 8.21
C HIS A 252 -7.49 1.18 8.92
N VAL A 253 -8.37 0.54 8.18
CA VAL A 253 -9.61 -0.02 8.71
C VAL A 253 -9.37 -1.47 9.17
N VAL A 254 -9.81 -1.77 10.37
CA VAL A 254 -9.79 -3.12 10.96
C VAL A 254 -11.21 -3.67 10.97
N ASN A 255 -11.40 -4.83 10.38
CA ASN A 255 -12.70 -5.46 10.20
C ASN A 255 -12.82 -6.74 11.01
N GLU A 256 -14.05 -7.20 11.19
CA GLU A 256 -14.35 -8.49 11.82
C GLU A 256 -13.50 -9.63 11.26
N GLY A 257 -12.89 -10.42 12.13
CA GLY A 257 -11.95 -11.48 11.80
C GLY A 257 -10.53 -11.03 11.47
N ASP A 258 -10.20 -9.73 11.57
CA ASP A 258 -8.81 -9.28 11.47
C ASP A 258 -8.09 -9.46 12.83
N MET A 259 -6.87 -9.97 12.74
CA MET A 259 -5.88 -9.86 13.82
C MET A 259 -5.02 -8.63 13.54
N ILE A 260 -5.11 -7.62 14.41
CA ILE A 260 -4.22 -6.45 14.34
C ILE A 260 -3.03 -6.65 15.27
N VAL A 261 -1.85 -6.33 14.76
CA VAL A 261 -0.59 -6.39 15.52
C VAL A 261 0.08 -5.02 15.45
N THR A 262 0.30 -4.43 16.61
CA THR A 262 1.00 -3.13 16.77
C THR A 262 2.35 -3.36 17.43
N GLN A 263 3.44 -2.91 16.81
CA GLN A 263 4.80 -3.12 17.27
C GLN A 263 5.15 -2.23 18.48
N PRO A 264 6.17 -2.60 19.27
CA PRO A 264 6.71 -1.73 20.33
C PRO A 264 7.15 -0.36 19.77
N ASN A 265 6.97 0.69 20.57
CA ASN A 265 7.28 2.09 20.24
C ASN A 265 6.46 2.66 19.07
N VAL A 266 5.36 2.02 18.71
CA VAL A 266 4.38 2.57 17.78
C VAL A 266 3.22 3.18 18.57
N ALA A 267 3.06 4.50 18.48
CA ALA A 267 1.88 5.16 19.02
C ALA A 267 0.66 4.78 18.16
N HIS A 268 -0.42 4.37 18.82
CA HIS A 268 -1.62 3.92 18.15
C HIS A 268 -2.89 4.40 18.83
N THR A 269 -3.96 4.50 18.05
CA THR A 269 -5.29 4.92 18.47
C THR A 269 -6.34 4.15 17.69
N MET A 270 -7.41 3.73 18.36
CA MET A 270 -8.55 3.02 17.77
C MET A 270 -9.77 3.93 17.82
N VAL A 271 -10.33 4.30 16.68
CA VAL A 271 -11.59 5.06 16.54
C VAL A 271 -12.69 4.11 16.11
N PHE A 272 -13.65 3.86 16.98
CA PHE A 272 -14.69 2.85 16.74
C PHE A 272 -15.83 3.42 15.89
N THR A 273 -16.05 2.81 14.72
CA THR A 273 -17.07 3.22 13.76
C THR A 273 -18.37 2.43 13.89
N GLU A 274 -18.31 1.30 14.59
CA GLU A 274 -19.44 0.45 15.00
C GLU A 274 -19.26 0.03 16.45
N ASP A 275 -20.30 -0.49 17.10
CA ASP A 275 -20.18 -1.16 18.40
C ASP A 275 -19.28 -2.40 18.20
N THR A 276 -18.20 -2.46 18.93
CA THR A 276 -17.06 -3.34 18.62
C THR A 276 -16.70 -4.22 19.81
N ILE A 277 -16.42 -5.49 19.53
CA ILE A 277 -15.90 -6.48 20.49
C ILE A 277 -14.58 -7.00 19.96
N PHE A 278 -13.52 -6.94 20.76
CA PHE A 278 -12.24 -7.51 20.39
C PHE A 278 -11.54 -8.18 21.57
N LEU A 279 -10.69 -9.14 21.26
CA LEU A 279 -9.82 -9.81 22.22
C LEU A 279 -8.43 -9.19 22.16
N ASN A 280 -7.95 -8.70 23.30
CA ASN A 280 -6.54 -8.34 23.47
C ASN A 280 -5.78 -9.56 23.96
N LEU A 281 -4.81 -10.02 23.16
CA LEU A 281 -4.04 -11.24 23.41
C LEU A 281 -2.71 -10.86 24.03
N VAL A 282 -2.50 -11.23 25.28
CA VAL A 282 -1.37 -10.77 26.08
C VAL A 282 -0.47 -11.92 26.49
N ARG A 283 0.81 -11.73 26.37
CA ARG A 283 1.83 -12.58 26.96
C ARG A 283 2.27 -12.00 28.30
N GLY A 284 2.26 -12.81 29.36
CA GLY A 284 2.64 -12.39 30.69
C GLY A 284 1.49 -11.76 31.47
N GLU A 285 1.80 -11.25 32.66
CA GLU A 285 0.85 -10.53 33.50
C GLU A 285 0.60 -9.13 32.98
N ARG A 286 -0.63 -8.62 33.19
CA ARG A 286 -0.99 -7.26 32.83
C ARG A 286 -0.46 -6.28 33.86
N GLU A 287 0.79 -5.93 33.72
CA GLU A 287 1.48 -5.00 34.62
C GLU A 287 1.61 -3.63 33.91
N HIS A 288 0.97 -2.61 34.47
CA HIS A 288 1.04 -1.24 33.96
C HIS A 288 2.09 -0.40 34.69
N GLU A 289 2.62 -0.89 35.77
CA GLU A 289 3.61 -0.21 36.59
C GLU A 289 4.99 -0.86 36.40
N ASN A 290 6.05 -0.15 36.74
CA ASN A 290 7.43 -0.64 36.74
C ASN A 290 7.99 -1.16 35.40
N TYR A 291 7.53 -0.63 34.26
CA TYR A 291 8.04 -1.02 32.95
C TYR A 291 7.92 -2.52 32.63
N GLY A 292 6.89 -3.18 33.16
CA GLY A 292 6.52 -4.53 32.72
C GLY A 292 6.23 -4.64 31.24
N ILE A 293 6.06 -5.87 30.71
CA ILE A 293 5.82 -6.13 29.29
C ILE A 293 4.62 -5.32 28.76
N THR A 294 3.58 -5.12 29.57
CA THR A 294 2.36 -4.40 29.19
C THR A 294 2.39 -2.91 29.52
N HIS A 295 3.56 -2.38 29.90
CA HIS A 295 3.69 -0.97 30.23
C HIS A 295 3.18 -0.08 29.11
N THR A 296 2.39 0.93 29.47
CA THR A 296 1.70 1.83 28.55
C THR A 296 2.07 3.26 28.85
N ILE A 297 2.59 3.96 27.85
CA ILE A 297 2.94 5.38 27.96
C ILE A 297 1.91 6.21 27.19
N PRO A 298 1.16 7.10 27.85
CA PRO A 298 0.22 7.99 27.17
C PRO A 298 0.90 8.85 26.12
N TYR A 299 0.35 8.88 24.92
CA TYR A 299 0.81 9.71 23.82
C TYR A 299 -0.39 10.20 23.00
N LYS A 300 -0.93 11.35 23.39
CA LYS A 300 -2.13 11.93 22.79
C LYS A 300 -1.78 12.60 21.47
N PHE A 301 -1.98 11.91 20.35
CA PHE A 301 -1.69 12.41 19.00
C PHE A 301 -2.93 12.49 18.08
N VAL A 302 -4.07 11.96 18.54
CA VAL A 302 -5.38 12.10 17.91
C VAL A 302 -6.32 12.79 18.90
N ASN A 303 -6.97 13.88 18.47
CA ASN A 303 -7.93 14.64 19.26
C ASN A 303 -9.38 14.35 18.86
N GLU A 304 -10.35 14.93 19.58
CA GLU A 304 -11.77 14.73 19.33
C GLU A 304 -12.24 15.27 17.97
N GLU A 305 -11.64 16.36 17.48
CA GLU A 305 -11.97 16.94 16.18
C GLU A 305 -11.54 16.00 15.05
N GLU A 306 -10.29 15.47 15.10
CA GLU A 306 -9.78 14.51 14.14
C GLU A 306 -10.58 13.19 14.17
N LYS A 307 -10.96 12.71 15.37
CA LYS A 307 -11.85 11.56 15.53
C LYS A 307 -13.17 11.74 14.79
N LYS A 308 -13.84 12.89 14.99
CA LYS A 308 -15.12 13.21 14.32
C LYS A 308 -14.93 13.31 12.81
N LEU A 309 -13.88 13.99 12.37
CA LEU A 309 -13.54 14.14 10.95
C LEU A 309 -13.36 12.76 10.30
N LEU A 310 -12.48 11.91 10.84
CA LEU A 310 -12.22 10.59 10.28
C LEU A 310 -13.49 9.74 10.22
N SER A 311 -14.32 9.78 11.27
CA SER A 311 -15.59 9.05 11.31
C SER A 311 -16.57 9.51 10.21
N SER A 312 -16.48 10.75 9.73
CA SER A 312 -17.37 11.31 8.71
C SER A 312 -16.87 11.08 7.28
N ILE A 313 -15.55 11.06 7.06
CA ILE A 313 -14.99 11.01 5.71
C ILE A 313 -14.66 9.59 5.25
N TYR A 314 -14.43 8.62 6.16
CA TYR A 314 -14.05 7.26 5.79
C TYR A 314 -15.17 6.50 5.08
N LYS A 315 -14.78 5.73 4.04
CA LYS A 315 -15.67 4.88 3.24
C LYS A 315 -15.32 3.42 3.48
N PHE A 316 -16.24 2.71 4.10
CA PHE A 316 -16.05 1.32 4.53
C PHE A 316 -16.57 0.30 3.51
N ASN A 317 -17.30 0.77 2.51
CA ASN A 317 -17.88 -0.08 1.48
C ASN A 317 -17.33 0.29 0.10
N CYS A 318 -17.26 -0.68 -0.77
CA CYS A 318 -16.96 -0.47 -2.17
C CYS A 318 -18.05 0.41 -2.83
N ARG A 319 -17.63 1.49 -3.48
CA ARG A 319 -18.53 2.43 -4.18
C ARG A 319 -19.27 1.78 -5.35
N CYS A 320 -18.71 0.70 -5.94
CA CYS A 320 -19.31 0.00 -7.10
C CYS A 320 -20.23 -1.16 -6.72
N CYS A 321 -19.89 -1.97 -5.71
CA CYS A 321 -20.66 -3.17 -5.37
C CYS A 321 -21.21 -3.22 -3.93
N GLY A 322 -20.86 -2.25 -3.09
CA GLY A 322 -21.29 -2.18 -1.70
C GLY A 322 -20.56 -3.14 -0.73
N SER A 323 -19.65 -3.98 -1.22
CA SER A 323 -18.92 -4.95 -0.39
C SER A 323 -18.05 -4.27 0.65
N LYS A 324 -17.98 -4.84 1.85
CA LYS A 324 -17.04 -4.43 2.92
C LYS A 324 -15.63 -5.02 2.77
N LYS A 325 -15.41 -5.90 1.79
CA LYS A 325 -14.10 -6.55 1.56
C LYS A 325 -13.17 -5.62 0.78
N LEU A 326 -12.73 -4.58 1.44
CA LEU A 326 -11.75 -3.63 0.91
C LEU A 326 -10.37 -3.94 1.48
N LYS A 327 -9.38 -4.06 0.59
CA LYS A 327 -7.98 -4.25 0.97
C LYS A 327 -7.15 -3.05 0.56
N ARG A 328 -6.32 -2.54 1.47
CA ARG A 328 -5.43 -1.42 1.17
C ARG A 328 -4.33 -1.85 0.22
N ALA A 329 -4.26 -1.21 -0.95
CA ALA A 329 -3.23 -1.41 -1.96
C ALA A 329 -2.02 -0.49 -1.75
N LEU A 330 -2.27 0.78 -1.36
CA LEU A 330 -1.24 1.80 -1.17
C LEU A 330 -1.68 2.80 -0.11
N SER A 331 -0.75 3.28 0.71
CA SER A 331 -0.94 4.45 1.58
C SER A 331 0.10 5.51 1.25
N LEU A 332 -0.36 6.73 0.97
CA LEU A 332 0.50 7.91 0.80
C LEU A 332 0.61 8.74 2.09
N GLY A 333 0.11 8.20 3.22
CA GLY A 333 0.05 8.87 4.51
C GLY A 333 -1.01 9.97 4.55
N TYR A 334 -0.81 10.95 5.41
CA TYR A 334 -1.66 12.14 5.47
C TYR A 334 -1.17 13.17 4.46
N GLN A 335 -2.06 13.60 3.59
CA GLN A 335 -1.78 14.53 2.50
C GLN A 335 -2.71 15.75 2.56
N PRO A 336 -2.25 16.93 2.15
CA PRO A 336 -3.13 18.08 1.96
C PRO A 336 -4.01 17.91 0.72
N LEU A 337 -5.06 18.75 0.61
CA LEU A 337 -5.79 18.88 -0.65
C LEU A 337 -4.87 19.47 -1.72
N ALA A 338 -4.72 18.77 -2.82
CA ALA A 338 -3.63 19.01 -3.77
C ALA A 338 -3.68 20.38 -4.49
N ASN A 339 -4.88 20.89 -4.74
CA ASN A 339 -5.11 22.17 -5.42
C ASN A 339 -5.35 23.36 -4.44
N ASN A 340 -5.31 23.10 -3.12
CA ASN A 340 -5.53 24.15 -2.11
C ASN A 340 -4.23 24.90 -1.78
N LEU A 341 -3.73 25.68 -2.76
CA LEU A 341 -2.51 26.48 -2.61
C LEU A 341 -2.66 27.51 -1.48
N LEU A 342 -1.61 27.67 -0.68
CA LEU A 342 -1.61 28.61 0.45
C LEU A 342 -1.25 30.02 -0.01
N GLU A 343 -1.93 31.02 0.56
CA GLU A 343 -1.60 32.44 0.31
C GLU A 343 -0.34 32.87 1.08
N ASN A 344 -0.16 32.34 2.30
CA ASN A 344 0.98 32.67 3.15
C ASN A 344 1.68 31.39 3.63
N ILE A 345 2.99 31.47 3.84
CA ILE A 345 3.82 30.36 4.32
C ILE A 345 3.39 29.81 5.68
N ASN A 346 2.78 30.65 6.51
CA ASN A 346 2.33 30.31 7.87
C ASN A 346 0.87 29.82 7.93
N ASP A 347 0.18 29.73 6.79
CA ASP A 347 -1.19 29.24 6.75
C ASP A 347 -1.22 27.78 7.19
N LYS A 348 -2.20 27.44 8.03
CA LYS A 348 -2.37 26.05 8.50
C LYS A 348 -2.91 25.18 7.37
N THR A 349 -2.21 24.14 7.06
CA THR A 349 -2.63 23.13 6.08
C THR A 349 -3.42 22.03 6.76
N LYS A 350 -4.68 21.82 6.36
CA LYS A 350 -5.41 20.61 6.72
C LYS A 350 -4.86 19.43 5.93
N VAL A 351 -4.76 18.29 6.58
CA VAL A 351 -4.28 17.05 5.98
C VAL A 351 -5.27 15.91 6.25
N TYR A 352 -5.39 15.01 5.30
CA TYR A 352 -6.33 13.89 5.32
C TYR A 352 -5.62 12.60 4.92
N PRO A 353 -6.06 11.43 5.39
CA PRO A 353 -5.53 10.16 4.89
C PRO A 353 -5.69 10.07 3.38
N LEU A 354 -4.64 9.62 2.69
CA LEU A 354 -4.67 9.36 1.25
C LEU A 354 -4.25 7.92 1.00
N GLU A 355 -5.24 7.05 0.90
CA GLU A 355 -5.05 5.61 0.78
C GLU A 355 -5.89 5.06 -0.35
N LEU A 356 -5.30 4.17 -1.12
CA LEU A 356 -5.95 3.46 -2.21
C LEU A 356 -6.34 2.06 -1.74
N ASN A 357 -7.63 1.76 -1.80
CA ASN A 357 -8.19 0.46 -1.49
C ASN A 357 -8.67 -0.24 -2.76
N VAL A 358 -8.53 -1.56 -2.81
CA VAL A 358 -9.10 -2.42 -3.84
C VAL A 358 -10.16 -3.33 -3.24
N CYS A 359 -11.28 -3.49 -3.94
CA CYS A 359 -12.35 -4.41 -3.55
C CYS A 359 -11.99 -5.84 -3.94
N GLU A 360 -12.02 -6.77 -2.98
CA GLU A 360 -11.70 -8.19 -3.24
C GLU A 360 -12.81 -8.92 -4.05
N GLU A 361 -13.99 -8.31 -4.24
CA GLU A 361 -15.10 -8.92 -5.00
C GLU A 361 -15.22 -8.40 -6.43
N CYS A 362 -15.13 -7.08 -6.63
CA CYS A 362 -15.32 -6.49 -7.96
C CYS A 362 -14.06 -5.80 -8.52
N PHE A 363 -12.94 -5.83 -7.80
CA PHE A 363 -11.65 -5.22 -8.16
C PHE A 363 -11.70 -3.70 -8.38
N ASN A 364 -12.77 -3.04 -7.92
CA ASN A 364 -12.83 -1.59 -7.93
C ASN A 364 -11.75 -0.99 -7.05
N CYS A 365 -11.07 0.02 -7.58
CA CYS A 365 -10.00 0.72 -6.89
C CYS A 365 -10.49 2.12 -6.49
N GLN A 366 -10.44 2.46 -5.20
CA GLN A 366 -11.04 3.67 -4.65
C GLN A 366 -10.25 4.25 -3.48
N LEU A 367 -10.42 5.53 -3.19
CA LEU A 367 -9.89 6.11 -1.96
C LEU A 367 -10.65 5.62 -0.72
N SER A 368 -9.92 5.47 0.39
CA SER A 368 -10.47 5.15 1.70
C SER A 368 -11.35 6.26 2.29
N VAL A 369 -11.22 7.48 1.78
CA VAL A 369 -11.95 8.66 2.26
C VAL A 369 -12.69 9.37 1.12
N ALA A 370 -13.70 10.18 1.49
CA ALA A 370 -14.30 11.18 0.61
C ALA A 370 -14.38 12.51 1.38
N ILE A 371 -13.72 13.51 0.86
CA ILE A 371 -13.77 14.86 1.41
C ILE A 371 -15.02 15.56 0.87
N ASN A 372 -15.62 16.45 1.68
CA ASN A 372 -16.76 17.23 1.23
C ASN A 372 -16.43 17.99 -0.07
N SER A 373 -17.26 17.81 -1.09
CA SER A 373 -17.08 18.43 -2.40
C SER A 373 -17.02 19.96 -2.31
N ASP A 374 -17.79 20.60 -1.41
CA ASP A 374 -17.75 22.05 -1.21
C ASP A 374 -16.38 22.52 -0.69
N GLU A 375 -15.68 21.72 0.12
CA GLU A 375 -14.32 22.04 0.57
C GLU A 375 -13.29 21.96 -0.57
N MET A 376 -13.52 21.11 -1.56
CA MET A 376 -12.62 20.89 -2.69
C MET A 376 -12.91 21.83 -3.88
N PHE A 377 -14.18 22.10 -4.19
CA PHE A 377 -14.58 22.69 -5.46
C PHE A 377 -15.25 24.06 -5.36
N SER A 378 -15.57 24.60 -4.17
CA SER A 378 -16.27 25.91 -4.04
C SER A 378 -15.50 27.09 -4.68
N ASN A 379 -14.19 27.02 -4.72
CA ASN A 379 -13.32 28.01 -5.40
C ASN A 379 -12.17 27.28 -6.11
N TYR A 380 -12.45 26.75 -7.30
CA TYR A 380 -11.54 25.88 -8.00
C TYR A 380 -10.63 26.66 -8.95
N LEU A 381 -9.31 26.61 -8.72
CA LEU A 381 -8.32 27.39 -9.47
C LEU A 381 -7.91 26.76 -10.82
N TYR A 382 -8.28 25.51 -11.05
CA TYR A 382 -7.92 24.82 -12.28
C TYR A 382 -8.86 25.19 -13.40
N GLN A 383 -8.37 25.94 -14.38
CA GLN A 383 -9.09 26.31 -15.62
C GLN A 383 -8.58 25.42 -16.75
N SER A 384 -9.44 24.57 -17.28
CA SER A 384 -9.07 23.59 -18.31
C SER A 384 -8.71 24.26 -19.66
N SER A 385 -9.33 25.39 -19.98
CA SER A 385 -9.07 26.10 -21.23
C SER A 385 -7.72 26.82 -21.30
N THR A 386 -6.96 26.90 -20.21
CA THR A 386 -5.64 27.57 -20.21
C THR A 386 -4.60 26.82 -21.05
N THR A 387 -4.73 25.50 -21.18
CA THR A 387 -3.78 24.65 -21.91
C THR A 387 -4.19 24.44 -23.36
N GLN A 388 -3.29 24.71 -24.31
CA GLN A 388 -3.57 24.59 -25.75
C GLN A 388 -3.91 23.15 -26.14
N SER A 389 -3.15 22.17 -25.68
CA SER A 389 -3.38 20.74 -25.96
C SER A 389 -4.77 20.27 -25.53
N PHE A 390 -5.32 20.80 -24.43
CA PHE A 390 -6.69 20.49 -24.00
C PHE A 390 -7.74 21.12 -24.92
N ARG A 391 -7.57 22.36 -25.35
CA ARG A 391 -8.48 22.97 -26.32
C ARG A 391 -8.53 22.19 -27.63
N GLU A 392 -7.38 21.74 -28.11
CA GLU A 392 -7.28 20.90 -29.32
C GLU A 392 -7.94 19.53 -29.10
N HIS A 393 -7.72 18.90 -27.95
CA HIS A 393 -8.34 17.63 -27.57
C HIS A 393 -9.87 17.69 -27.67
N PHE A 394 -10.51 18.66 -27.02
CA PHE A 394 -11.95 18.81 -27.04
C PHE A 394 -12.47 19.21 -28.42
N THR A 395 -11.74 19.99 -29.20
CA THR A 395 -12.10 20.34 -30.57
C THR A 395 -12.12 19.11 -31.49
N ILE A 396 -11.10 18.24 -31.37
CA ILE A 396 -11.03 16.99 -32.13
C ILE A 396 -12.15 16.04 -31.70
N ALA A 397 -12.38 15.92 -30.38
CA ALA A 397 -13.42 15.08 -29.84
C ALA A 397 -14.82 15.51 -30.31
N ALA A 398 -15.15 16.80 -30.23
CA ALA A 398 -16.44 17.33 -30.66
C ALA A 398 -16.70 17.04 -32.14
N LYS A 399 -15.73 17.32 -33.04
CA LYS A 399 -15.85 17.01 -34.47
C LYS A 399 -16.11 15.53 -34.74
N LYS A 400 -15.44 14.66 -33.95
CA LYS A 400 -15.64 13.22 -34.03
C LYS A 400 -17.04 12.82 -33.59
N TYR A 401 -17.55 13.32 -32.47
CA TYR A 401 -18.91 13.00 -31.98
C TYR A 401 -19.98 13.50 -32.93
N ILE A 402 -19.83 14.71 -33.50
CA ILE A 402 -20.76 15.26 -34.49
C ILE A 402 -20.88 14.32 -35.68
N LYS A 403 -19.76 13.83 -36.22
CA LYS A 403 -19.74 12.92 -37.35
C LYS A 403 -20.25 11.52 -36.98
N GLU A 404 -19.80 10.97 -35.87
CA GLU A 404 -20.07 9.57 -35.47
C GLU A 404 -21.54 9.37 -35.06
N PHE A 405 -22.16 10.37 -34.43
CA PHE A 405 -23.54 10.32 -33.96
C PHE A 405 -24.51 11.13 -34.81
N GLU A 406 -24.06 11.63 -35.95
CA GLU A 406 -24.86 12.44 -36.90
C GLU A 406 -25.60 13.60 -36.21
N LEU A 407 -24.91 14.28 -35.27
CA LEU A 407 -25.49 15.36 -34.48
C LEU A 407 -25.84 16.56 -35.37
N LYS A 408 -27.07 17.06 -35.22
CA LYS A 408 -27.60 18.23 -35.92
C LYS A 408 -27.46 19.49 -35.07
N LYS A 409 -27.65 20.68 -35.62
CA LYS A 409 -27.54 21.95 -34.90
C LYS A 409 -28.54 22.10 -33.74
N ASP A 410 -29.69 21.44 -33.87
CA ASP A 410 -30.72 21.38 -32.85
C ASP A 410 -30.53 20.23 -31.83
N SER A 411 -29.52 19.39 -32.01
CA SER A 411 -29.19 18.35 -31.02
C SER A 411 -28.84 18.95 -29.67
N TYR A 412 -29.31 18.34 -28.60
CA TYR A 412 -29.08 18.80 -27.25
C TYR A 412 -27.84 18.11 -26.65
N ILE A 413 -26.88 18.93 -26.23
CA ILE A 413 -25.58 18.45 -25.70
C ILE A 413 -25.42 18.95 -24.25
N ILE A 414 -25.12 18.04 -23.34
CA ILE A 414 -24.88 18.34 -21.93
C ILE A 414 -23.43 17.97 -21.59
N ASP A 415 -22.77 18.81 -20.80
CA ASP A 415 -21.45 18.54 -20.23
C ASP A 415 -21.50 18.64 -18.70
N VAL A 416 -21.26 17.51 -18.02
CA VAL A 416 -21.26 17.40 -16.56
C VAL A 416 -19.84 17.61 -16.03
N GLY A 417 -19.67 18.55 -15.09
CA GLY A 417 -18.36 19.03 -14.67
C GLY A 417 -17.70 19.85 -15.77
N SER A 418 -18.50 20.76 -16.37
CA SER A 418 -18.14 21.47 -17.61
C SER A 418 -16.97 22.45 -17.46
N ASN A 419 -16.47 22.69 -16.22
CA ASN A 419 -15.40 23.62 -15.93
C ASN A 419 -15.72 25.01 -16.50
N ASP A 420 -14.80 25.66 -17.20
CA ASP A 420 -14.99 26.95 -17.87
C ASP A 420 -15.68 26.85 -19.25
N GLY A 421 -16.36 25.74 -19.53
CA GLY A 421 -17.10 25.47 -20.76
C GLY A 421 -16.27 24.88 -21.90
N ILE A 422 -15.04 24.46 -21.66
CA ILE A 422 -14.09 23.96 -22.67
C ILE A 422 -14.65 22.83 -23.53
N GLY A 423 -15.42 21.86 -22.92
CA GLY A 423 -16.00 20.72 -23.62
C GLY A 423 -17.12 21.13 -24.60
N LEU A 424 -17.86 22.20 -24.24
CA LEU A 424 -18.99 22.73 -25.03
C LEU A 424 -18.59 23.78 -26.05
N LYS A 425 -17.46 24.49 -25.82
CA LYS A 425 -16.99 25.57 -26.72
C LYS A 425 -16.88 25.16 -28.19
N PRO A 426 -16.34 23.98 -28.54
CA PRO A 426 -16.30 23.56 -29.95
C PRO A 426 -17.68 23.40 -30.60
N PHE A 427 -18.69 22.95 -29.84
CA PHE A 427 -20.06 22.84 -30.36
C PHE A 427 -20.68 24.23 -30.52
N PHE A 428 -20.48 25.14 -29.55
CA PHE A 428 -20.89 26.52 -29.61
C PHE A 428 -20.33 27.21 -30.87
N ASP A 429 -19.02 27.09 -31.11
CA ASP A 429 -18.34 27.69 -32.25
C ASP A 429 -18.82 27.12 -33.63
N LEU A 430 -19.31 25.88 -33.61
CA LEU A 430 -19.90 25.23 -34.74
C LEU A 430 -21.39 25.55 -34.89
N GLY A 431 -21.99 26.40 -34.02
CA GLY A 431 -23.37 26.87 -34.13
C GLY A 431 -24.42 25.87 -33.63
N PHE A 432 -24.09 25.06 -32.58
CA PHE A 432 -25.09 24.31 -31.84
C PHE A 432 -25.77 25.24 -30.83
N GLU A 433 -27.08 25.25 -30.82
CA GLU A 433 -27.90 26.17 -30.02
C GLU A 433 -28.26 25.57 -28.66
N ASN A 434 -28.45 24.26 -28.60
CA ASN A 434 -28.90 23.54 -27.42
C ASN A 434 -27.69 22.91 -26.67
N ILE A 435 -26.93 23.71 -25.94
CA ILE A 435 -25.81 23.26 -25.14
C ILE A 435 -25.99 23.68 -23.67
N GLN A 436 -25.65 22.80 -22.73
CA GLN A 436 -25.83 23.02 -21.30
C GLN A 436 -24.64 22.48 -20.51
N GLY A 437 -23.94 23.35 -19.79
CA GLY A 437 -22.97 22.95 -18.79
C GLY A 437 -23.59 22.77 -17.41
N ILE A 438 -23.01 21.88 -16.60
CA ILE A 438 -23.34 21.73 -15.17
C ILE A 438 -22.00 21.77 -14.43
N GLU A 439 -21.79 22.78 -13.56
CA GLU A 439 -20.48 23.02 -12.91
C GLU A 439 -20.68 23.45 -11.44
N PRO A 440 -20.12 22.69 -10.46
CA PRO A 440 -20.24 23.05 -9.05
C PRO A 440 -19.37 24.24 -8.61
N ALA A 441 -18.26 24.52 -9.33
CA ALA A 441 -17.39 25.65 -9.00
C ALA A 441 -17.98 26.95 -9.51
N LYS A 442 -18.41 27.81 -8.61
CA LYS A 442 -19.09 29.08 -8.92
C LYS A 442 -18.28 29.96 -9.88
N ASN A 443 -17.01 30.14 -9.61
CA ASN A 443 -16.11 30.97 -10.41
C ASN A 443 -15.96 30.47 -11.86
N LEU A 444 -16.00 29.16 -12.06
CA LEU A 444 -15.89 28.54 -13.39
C LEU A 444 -17.23 28.60 -14.15
N ALA A 445 -18.34 28.30 -13.47
CA ALA A 445 -19.67 28.44 -14.06
C ALA A 445 -19.95 29.89 -14.50
N GLU A 446 -19.59 30.89 -13.69
CA GLU A 446 -19.69 32.31 -14.05
C GLU A 446 -18.81 32.66 -15.25
N LEU A 447 -17.60 32.11 -15.34
CA LEU A 447 -16.70 32.32 -16.48
C LEU A 447 -17.26 31.71 -17.76
N ALA A 448 -17.79 30.48 -17.71
CA ALA A 448 -18.41 29.80 -18.84
C ALA A 448 -19.62 30.60 -19.36
N ASN A 449 -20.50 31.08 -18.47
CA ASN A 449 -21.64 31.91 -18.82
C ASN A 449 -21.22 33.23 -19.44
N LYS A 450 -20.17 33.88 -18.92
CA LYS A 450 -19.59 35.10 -19.50
C LYS A 450 -19.07 34.87 -20.93
N ASN A 451 -18.59 33.69 -21.23
CA ASN A 451 -18.11 33.27 -22.55
C ASN A 451 -19.23 32.74 -23.48
N GLY A 452 -20.51 32.88 -23.09
CA GLY A 452 -21.67 32.50 -23.87
C GLY A 452 -22.05 31.02 -23.78
N ILE A 453 -21.42 30.25 -22.89
CA ILE A 453 -21.75 28.83 -22.67
C ILE A 453 -22.74 28.74 -21.51
N ASN A 454 -24.01 28.44 -21.81
CA ASN A 454 -25.04 28.30 -20.78
C ASN A 454 -24.65 27.21 -19.78
N THR A 455 -24.37 27.59 -18.52
CA THR A 455 -23.85 26.71 -17.48
C THR A 455 -24.64 26.89 -16.18
N PHE A 456 -25.23 25.81 -15.70
CA PHE A 456 -25.88 25.75 -14.39
C PHE A 456 -24.81 25.63 -13.31
N HIS A 457 -24.85 26.52 -12.31
CA HIS A 457 -23.99 26.44 -11.14
C HIS A 457 -24.60 25.48 -10.10
N GLY A 458 -24.00 24.30 -9.95
CA GLY A 458 -24.43 23.27 -9.00
C GLY A 458 -23.97 21.88 -9.40
N TYR A 459 -24.39 20.92 -8.61
CA TYR A 459 -24.14 19.50 -8.88
C TYR A 459 -25.21 18.91 -9.81
N LEU A 460 -24.96 17.72 -10.33
CA LEU A 460 -25.92 16.95 -11.11
C LEU A 460 -26.99 16.37 -10.17
N ASP A 461 -27.99 17.16 -9.86
CA ASP A 461 -29.12 16.86 -9.00
C ASP A 461 -30.46 17.24 -9.68
N ASP A 462 -31.58 17.06 -8.97
CA ASP A 462 -32.91 17.39 -9.46
C ASP A 462 -33.04 18.84 -9.97
N LYS A 463 -32.31 19.79 -9.36
CA LYS A 463 -32.35 21.21 -9.77
C LYS A 463 -31.69 21.43 -11.12
N ALA A 464 -30.56 20.75 -11.36
CA ALA A 464 -29.87 20.78 -12.63
C ALA A 464 -30.68 20.07 -13.73
N MET A 465 -31.38 18.98 -13.38
CA MET A 465 -32.13 18.15 -14.31
C MET A 465 -33.51 18.73 -14.71
N ASN A 466 -34.18 19.44 -13.80
CA ASN A 466 -35.55 19.96 -14.00
C ASN A 466 -35.77 20.79 -15.26
N PRO A 467 -34.83 21.63 -15.74
CA PRO A 467 -34.97 22.37 -16.99
C PRO A 467 -34.88 21.49 -18.26
N ILE A 468 -34.35 20.27 -18.14
CA ILE A 468 -34.02 19.37 -19.27
C ILE A 468 -35.18 18.43 -19.58
N LYS A 469 -36.21 18.94 -20.27
CA LYS A 469 -37.47 18.18 -20.48
C LYS A 469 -37.41 17.09 -21.54
N ASN A 470 -36.55 17.21 -22.55
CA ASN A 470 -36.57 16.32 -23.73
C ASN A 470 -35.38 15.34 -23.79
N GLY A 471 -34.52 15.34 -22.80
CA GLY A 471 -33.28 14.56 -22.75
C GLY A 471 -32.23 15.01 -23.79
N ALA A 472 -30.98 14.63 -23.53
CA ALA A 472 -29.84 14.96 -24.38
C ALA A 472 -29.61 13.91 -25.47
N ASP A 473 -29.17 14.36 -26.64
CA ASP A 473 -28.63 13.51 -27.70
C ASP A 473 -27.22 13.03 -27.33
N LEU A 474 -26.44 13.91 -26.67
CA LEU A 474 -25.08 13.62 -26.20
C LEU A 474 -24.88 14.20 -24.80
N LEU A 475 -24.37 13.37 -23.90
CA LEU A 475 -23.92 13.77 -22.57
C LEU A 475 -22.45 13.48 -22.42
N LEU A 476 -21.68 14.49 -22.03
CA LEU A 476 -20.24 14.43 -21.76
C LEU A 476 -19.98 14.39 -20.25
N ALA A 477 -19.00 13.62 -19.82
CA ALA A 477 -18.51 13.56 -18.45
C ALA A 477 -16.99 13.33 -18.48
N SER A 478 -16.24 14.39 -18.74
CA SER A 478 -14.79 14.33 -18.95
C SER A 478 -14.05 14.63 -17.64
N ASN A 479 -13.35 13.63 -17.09
CA ASN A 479 -12.58 13.72 -15.85
C ASN A 479 -13.40 14.14 -14.63
N VAL A 480 -14.68 13.84 -14.59
CA VAL A 480 -15.60 14.14 -13.47
C VAL A 480 -16.17 12.90 -12.82
N PHE A 481 -16.37 11.81 -13.59
CA PHE A 481 -16.96 10.58 -13.06
C PHE A 481 -16.09 9.90 -12.00
N ALA A 482 -14.77 10.13 -12.01
CA ALA A 482 -13.85 9.69 -10.98
C ALA A 482 -13.92 10.53 -9.69
N HIS A 483 -14.59 11.69 -9.69
CA HIS A 483 -14.71 12.58 -8.53
C HIS A 483 -15.96 12.33 -7.69
N ALA A 484 -16.94 11.59 -8.20
CA ALA A 484 -18.19 11.33 -7.51
C ALA A 484 -17.98 10.36 -6.33
N ASP A 485 -18.48 10.73 -5.16
CA ASP A 485 -18.56 9.83 -4.00
C ASP A 485 -19.74 8.85 -4.13
N ASP A 486 -20.88 9.34 -4.61
CA ASP A 486 -22.06 8.52 -4.95
C ASP A 486 -22.11 8.27 -6.47
N LEU A 487 -21.34 7.27 -6.90
CA LEU A 487 -21.24 6.86 -8.30
C LEU A 487 -22.59 6.39 -8.87
N LYS A 488 -23.41 5.71 -8.03
CA LYS A 488 -24.69 5.16 -8.47
C LYS A 488 -25.67 6.28 -8.79
N SER A 489 -25.86 7.23 -7.88
CA SER A 489 -26.72 8.38 -8.08
C SER A 489 -26.32 9.20 -9.31
N MET A 490 -25.01 9.45 -9.49
CA MET A 490 -24.49 10.16 -10.67
C MET A 490 -24.81 9.42 -11.98
N ALA A 491 -24.55 8.11 -12.04
CA ALA A 491 -24.81 7.32 -13.26
C ALA A 491 -26.30 7.20 -13.57
N GLU A 492 -27.16 7.06 -12.55
CA GLU A 492 -28.61 7.06 -12.70
C GLU A 492 -29.14 8.41 -13.23
N SER A 493 -28.62 9.53 -12.71
CA SER A 493 -28.96 10.87 -13.19
C SER A 493 -28.52 11.06 -14.66
N MET A 494 -27.30 10.63 -15.01
CA MET A 494 -26.84 10.66 -16.41
C MET A 494 -27.72 9.81 -17.33
N LYS A 495 -28.15 8.61 -16.88
CA LYS A 495 -29.05 7.73 -17.62
C LYS A 495 -30.41 8.40 -17.86
N GLN A 496 -30.95 9.11 -16.86
CA GLN A 496 -32.23 9.82 -16.97
C GLN A 496 -32.15 10.98 -17.96
N LEU A 497 -31.02 11.69 -18.00
CA LEU A 497 -30.83 12.88 -18.83
C LEU A 497 -30.70 12.61 -20.32
N ILE A 498 -30.36 11.41 -20.77
CA ILE A 498 -30.21 11.11 -22.20
C ILE A 498 -31.53 10.61 -22.81
N LYS A 499 -31.73 10.91 -24.09
CA LYS A 499 -32.78 10.32 -24.92
C LYS A 499 -32.63 8.78 -25.01
N PRO A 500 -33.64 8.02 -25.43
CA PRO A 500 -33.53 6.57 -25.70
C PRO A 500 -32.31 6.21 -26.56
N ASN A 501 -32.07 6.97 -27.63
CA ASN A 501 -30.94 6.78 -28.54
C ASN A 501 -29.72 7.65 -28.20
N GLY A 502 -29.79 8.46 -27.14
CA GLY A 502 -28.71 9.33 -26.68
C GLY A 502 -27.48 8.55 -26.26
N LYS A 503 -26.35 9.23 -26.29
CA LYS A 503 -25.05 8.64 -25.91
C LYS A 503 -24.45 9.38 -24.73
N ILE A 504 -23.74 8.64 -23.87
CA ILE A 504 -22.92 9.20 -22.82
C ILE A 504 -21.46 8.91 -23.15
N ILE A 505 -20.63 9.93 -23.05
CA ILE A 505 -19.17 9.81 -23.22
C ILE A 505 -18.51 10.10 -21.86
N ILE A 506 -17.81 9.11 -21.32
CA ILE A 506 -17.08 9.23 -20.07
C ILE A 506 -15.58 9.17 -20.37
N GLU A 507 -14.83 10.21 -19.98
CA GLU A 507 -13.37 10.17 -19.97
C GLU A 507 -12.89 10.08 -18.53
N VAL A 508 -12.02 9.11 -18.26
CA VAL A 508 -11.43 8.90 -16.93
C VAL A 508 -9.98 8.44 -17.04
N GLN A 509 -9.19 8.75 -16.04
CA GLN A 509 -7.85 8.20 -15.94
C GLN A 509 -7.88 6.68 -15.93
N TYR A 510 -6.94 6.07 -16.65
CA TYR A 510 -6.89 4.63 -16.83
C TYR A 510 -6.04 3.96 -15.75
N LEU A 511 -6.68 3.18 -14.90
CA LEU A 511 -6.05 2.50 -13.77
C LEU A 511 -4.89 1.59 -14.21
N LEU A 512 -5.04 0.86 -15.33
CA LEU A 512 -3.97 0.01 -15.85
C LEU A 512 -2.68 0.81 -16.09
N ASN A 513 -2.79 2.00 -16.70
CA ASN A 513 -1.63 2.87 -16.92
C ASN A 513 -1.07 3.39 -15.60
N THR A 514 -1.93 3.73 -14.63
CA THR A 514 -1.48 4.18 -13.30
C THR A 514 -0.63 3.12 -12.61
N ILE A 515 -1.03 1.85 -12.66
CA ILE A 515 -0.30 0.74 -12.05
C ILE A 515 0.96 0.40 -12.85
N ARG A 516 0.85 0.25 -14.18
CA ARG A 516 1.95 -0.12 -15.06
C ARG A 516 3.09 0.90 -15.05
N ASP A 517 2.70 2.18 -15.13
CA ASP A 517 3.64 3.29 -15.29
C ASP A 517 4.02 3.95 -13.95
N LEU A 518 3.57 3.39 -12.82
CA LEU A 518 3.81 3.85 -11.45
C LEU A 518 3.46 5.33 -11.22
N THR A 519 2.39 5.82 -11.85
CA THR A 519 1.97 7.23 -11.75
C THR A 519 1.10 7.47 -10.52
N PHE A 520 1.63 7.15 -9.34
CA PHE A 520 0.95 7.25 -8.05
C PHE A 520 0.55 8.69 -7.68
N ASP A 521 1.22 9.68 -8.24
CA ASP A 521 0.95 11.11 -8.06
C ASP A 521 -0.39 11.57 -8.67
N ASN A 522 -1.00 10.71 -9.51
CA ASN A 522 -2.39 10.83 -9.91
C ASN A 522 -3.39 10.52 -8.78
N ILE A 523 -2.90 9.98 -7.64
CA ILE A 523 -3.71 9.66 -6.48
C ILE A 523 -3.74 10.90 -5.58
N TYR A 524 -4.88 11.59 -5.54
CA TYR A 524 -5.18 12.72 -4.67
C TYR A 524 -6.68 12.81 -4.40
N HIS A 525 -7.10 13.57 -3.39
CA HIS A 525 -8.43 13.48 -2.79
C HIS A 525 -9.60 13.77 -3.73
N GLU A 526 -9.37 14.49 -4.83
CA GLU A 526 -10.41 14.76 -5.83
C GLU A 526 -10.81 13.50 -6.62
N HIS A 527 -9.89 12.54 -6.81
CA HIS A 527 -10.15 11.28 -7.50
C HIS A 527 -10.61 10.21 -6.50
N THR A 528 -11.89 10.14 -6.21
CA THR A 528 -12.44 9.18 -5.23
C THR A 528 -12.40 7.74 -5.75
N ASN A 529 -12.36 7.54 -7.08
CA ASN A 529 -12.39 6.25 -7.76
C ASN A 529 -11.40 6.18 -8.92
N TYR A 530 -10.78 5.02 -9.14
CA TYR A 530 -9.79 4.75 -10.18
C TYR A 530 -10.30 3.63 -11.09
N TRP A 531 -10.51 3.94 -12.36
CA TRP A 531 -11.28 3.11 -13.26
C TRP A 531 -10.41 2.21 -14.13
N SER A 532 -10.69 0.90 -14.10
CA SER A 532 -10.46 -0.03 -15.20
C SER A 532 -11.72 -0.15 -16.04
N LEU A 533 -11.61 -0.59 -17.27
CA LEU A 533 -12.78 -0.91 -18.10
C LEU A 533 -13.58 -2.06 -17.48
N LEU A 534 -12.90 -3.06 -16.93
CA LEU A 534 -13.47 -4.21 -16.24
C LEU A 534 -14.47 -3.78 -15.15
N THR A 535 -14.03 -2.88 -14.25
CA THR A 535 -14.87 -2.40 -13.15
C THR A 535 -15.96 -1.45 -13.62
N LEU A 536 -15.64 -0.55 -14.58
CA LEU A 536 -16.59 0.40 -15.12
C LEU A 536 -17.71 -0.30 -15.91
N ASN A 537 -17.35 -1.30 -16.73
CA ASN A 537 -18.33 -2.07 -17.48
C ASN A 537 -19.28 -2.84 -16.55
N SER A 538 -18.73 -3.58 -15.58
CA SER A 538 -19.54 -4.31 -14.61
C SER A 538 -20.42 -3.41 -13.74
N PHE A 539 -19.97 -2.20 -13.44
CA PHE A 539 -20.75 -1.22 -12.69
C PHE A 539 -21.90 -0.66 -13.51
N LEU A 540 -21.64 -0.24 -14.75
CA LEU A 540 -22.66 0.35 -15.64
C LEU A 540 -23.70 -0.67 -16.10
N GLU A 541 -23.31 -1.92 -16.37
CA GLU A 541 -24.23 -3.01 -16.71
C GLU A 541 -25.31 -3.24 -15.65
N LYS A 542 -24.94 -3.17 -14.35
CA LYS A 542 -25.90 -3.27 -13.24
C LYS A 542 -26.95 -2.14 -13.24
N LEU A 543 -26.61 -1.03 -13.87
CA LEU A 543 -27.51 0.12 -14.05
C LEU A 543 -28.20 0.12 -15.42
N GLU A 544 -28.11 -1.00 -16.16
CA GLU A 544 -28.64 -1.16 -17.52
C GLU A 544 -28.11 -0.11 -18.51
N LEU A 545 -26.83 0.21 -18.36
CA LEU A 545 -26.04 1.03 -19.28
C LEU A 545 -24.97 0.14 -19.91
N LYS A 546 -24.87 0.19 -21.23
CA LYS A 546 -23.98 -0.66 -22.02
C LYS A 546 -22.81 0.14 -22.59
N ILE A 547 -21.59 -0.25 -22.27
CA ILE A 547 -20.39 0.27 -22.96
C ILE A 547 -20.32 -0.41 -24.33
N PHE A 548 -20.35 0.39 -25.39
CA PHE A 548 -20.31 -0.15 -26.76
C PHE A 548 -19.02 0.15 -27.53
N LYS A 549 -18.17 1.07 -27.01
CA LYS A 549 -16.88 1.41 -27.63
C LYS A 549 -15.94 1.99 -26.59
N VAL A 550 -14.64 1.77 -26.76
CA VAL A 550 -13.57 2.31 -25.89
C VAL A 550 -12.45 2.89 -26.73
N GLU A 551 -11.88 4.01 -26.29
CA GLU A 551 -10.67 4.60 -26.87
C GLU A 551 -9.65 4.89 -25.78
N LYS A 552 -8.39 4.56 -26.03
CA LYS A 552 -7.27 4.99 -25.20
C LYS A 552 -6.81 6.36 -25.68
N ILE A 553 -6.69 7.30 -24.75
CA ILE A 553 -6.32 8.70 -25.04
C ILE A 553 -5.14 9.13 -24.17
N ASN A 554 -4.28 10.00 -24.70
CA ASN A 554 -3.03 10.41 -24.06
C ASN A 554 -3.19 11.62 -23.13
N THR A 555 -4.37 11.82 -22.53
CA THR A 555 -4.58 12.87 -21.54
C THR A 555 -4.21 12.38 -20.15
N HIS A 556 -3.72 13.30 -19.29
CA HIS A 556 -3.39 13.04 -17.87
C HIS A 556 -2.41 11.88 -17.60
N GLY A 557 -1.60 11.48 -18.60
CA GLY A 557 -0.69 10.32 -18.47
C GLY A 557 -1.32 8.99 -18.88
N GLY A 558 -2.42 9.05 -19.63
CA GLY A 558 -3.18 7.92 -20.14
C GLY A 558 -4.57 7.81 -19.51
N SER A 559 -5.58 7.93 -20.35
CA SER A 559 -7.00 7.86 -19.98
C SER A 559 -7.74 6.91 -20.93
N ILE A 560 -8.93 6.50 -20.54
CA ILE A 560 -9.89 5.84 -21.43
C ILE A 560 -11.10 6.74 -21.64
N ARG A 561 -11.61 6.73 -22.86
CA ARG A 561 -12.88 7.31 -23.24
C ARG A 561 -13.82 6.17 -23.54
N VAL A 562 -14.88 6.04 -22.76
CA VAL A 562 -15.90 5.02 -22.97
C VAL A 562 -17.18 5.62 -23.52
N TYR A 563 -17.79 4.91 -24.45
CA TYR A 563 -19.01 5.27 -25.15
C TYR A 563 -20.13 4.41 -24.59
N VAL A 564 -21.13 5.03 -24.01
CA VAL A 564 -22.18 4.35 -23.24
C VAL A 564 -23.55 4.64 -23.82
N SER A 565 -24.42 3.66 -23.84
CA SER A 565 -25.82 3.76 -24.30
C SER A 565 -26.75 3.01 -23.35
N LYS A 566 -28.02 3.46 -23.28
CA LYS A 566 -29.08 2.69 -22.63
C LYS A 566 -29.82 1.76 -23.62
N ASP A 567 -29.49 1.83 -24.91
CA ASP A 567 -29.97 0.91 -25.92
C ASP A 567 -29.28 -0.46 -25.74
N LYS A 568 -30.04 -1.49 -25.40
CA LYS A 568 -29.54 -2.85 -25.16
C LYS A 568 -29.09 -3.55 -26.44
N GLU A 569 -29.66 -3.15 -27.60
CA GLU A 569 -29.37 -3.76 -28.89
C GLU A 569 -28.18 -3.11 -29.61
N ILE A 570 -27.58 -2.08 -29.04
CA ILE A 570 -26.42 -1.43 -29.65
C ILE A 570 -25.27 -2.43 -29.86
N LEU A 571 -24.68 -2.43 -31.05
CA LEU A 571 -23.54 -3.27 -31.37
C LEU A 571 -22.31 -2.82 -30.60
N VAL A 572 -21.63 -3.81 -30.00
CA VAL A 572 -20.39 -3.57 -29.23
C VAL A 572 -19.20 -3.66 -30.18
N ASP A 573 -18.42 -2.60 -30.22
CA ASP A 573 -17.18 -2.52 -30.97
C ASP A 573 -16.10 -3.46 -30.35
N GLU A 574 -15.25 -4.00 -31.21
CA GLU A 574 -14.18 -4.93 -30.81
C GLU A 574 -13.20 -4.32 -29.79
N SER A 575 -13.05 -2.99 -29.78
CA SER A 575 -12.21 -2.27 -28.80
C SER A 575 -12.55 -2.59 -27.34
N VAL A 576 -13.81 -2.86 -27.04
CA VAL A 576 -14.25 -3.23 -25.69
C VAL A 576 -13.66 -4.60 -25.29
N LYS A 577 -13.79 -5.58 -26.17
CA LYS A 577 -13.25 -6.94 -25.94
C LYS A 577 -11.74 -6.93 -25.81
N ILE A 578 -11.05 -6.23 -26.72
CA ILE A 578 -9.59 -6.12 -26.72
C ILE A 578 -9.10 -5.49 -25.41
N THR A 579 -9.73 -4.39 -24.97
CA THR A 579 -9.30 -3.70 -23.75
C THR A 579 -9.58 -4.53 -22.49
N LEU A 580 -10.70 -5.23 -22.43
CA LEU A 580 -10.99 -6.15 -21.31
C LEU A 580 -9.98 -7.31 -21.24
N GLN A 581 -9.59 -7.85 -22.40
CA GLN A 581 -8.58 -8.90 -22.46
C GLN A 581 -7.20 -8.41 -22.01
N GLU A 582 -6.78 -7.21 -22.41
CA GLU A 582 -5.53 -6.61 -21.96
C GLU A 582 -5.51 -6.40 -20.43
N GLU A 583 -6.63 -5.97 -19.85
CA GLU A 583 -6.76 -5.80 -18.40
C GLU A 583 -6.67 -7.14 -17.65
N GLU A 584 -7.24 -8.18 -18.21
CA GLU A 584 -7.22 -9.52 -17.65
C GLU A 584 -5.81 -10.13 -17.74
N GLU A 585 -5.14 -10.00 -18.88
CA GLU A 585 -3.74 -10.43 -19.08
C GLU A 585 -2.76 -9.65 -18.19
N PHE A 586 -3.03 -8.38 -17.92
CA PHE A 586 -2.24 -7.58 -16.97
C PHE A 586 -2.45 -7.99 -15.52
N GLY A 587 -3.55 -8.71 -15.20
CA GLY A 587 -3.86 -9.20 -13.86
C GLY A 587 -4.72 -8.24 -13.03
N LEU A 588 -5.59 -7.40 -13.63
CA LEU A 588 -6.48 -6.53 -12.84
C LEU A 588 -7.61 -7.28 -12.12
N ARG A 589 -7.74 -8.61 -12.31
CA ARG A 589 -8.56 -9.51 -11.48
C ARG A 589 -7.77 -10.22 -10.36
N ASP A 590 -6.53 -9.81 -10.13
CA ASP A 590 -5.71 -10.34 -9.06
C ASP A 590 -5.34 -9.24 -8.05
N ILE A 591 -5.71 -9.44 -6.79
CA ILE A 591 -5.39 -8.52 -5.69
C ILE A 591 -3.89 -8.33 -5.53
N SER A 592 -3.08 -9.35 -5.86
CA SER A 592 -1.63 -9.28 -5.77
C SER A 592 -1.04 -8.18 -6.65
N THR A 593 -1.63 -7.90 -7.82
CA THR A 593 -1.22 -6.82 -8.74
C THR A 593 -1.25 -5.45 -8.03
N TYR A 594 -2.30 -5.18 -7.27
CA TYR A 594 -2.46 -3.92 -6.54
C TYR A 594 -1.53 -3.81 -5.34
N ILE A 595 -1.32 -4.92 -4.62
CA ILE A 595 -0.39 -4.97 -3.49
C ILE A 595 1.04 -4.75 -3.97
N GLU A 596 1.42 -5.38 -5.09
CA GLU A 596 2.74 -5.22 -5.69
C GLU A 596 2.97 -3.80 -6.20
N PHE A 597 1.95 -3.14 -6.75
CA PHE A 597 1.99 -1.72 -7.08
C PHE A 597 2.37 -0.88 -5.85
N GLY A 598 1.69 -1.09 -4.72
CA GLY A 598 2.00 -0.38 -3.47
C GLY A 598 3.46 -0.57 -3.04
N LYS A 599 3.97 -1.81 -3.09
CA LYS A 599 5.38 -2.12 -2.75
C LYS A 599 6.38 -1.41 -3.69
N LYS A 600 6.08 -1.37 -4.99
CA LYS A 600 6.91 -0.65 -5.98
C LYS A 600 6.96 0.85 -5.69
N ILE A 601 5.83 1.47 -5.32
CA ILE A 601 5.79 2.89 -4.96
C ILE A 601 6.60 3.18 -3.70
N GLU A 602 6.54 2.31 -2.69
CA GLU A 602 7.37 2.45 -1.49
C GLU A 602 8.87 2.31 -1.80
N SER A 603 9.24 1.44 -2.73
CA SER A 603 10.63 1.29 -3.19
C SER A 603 11.07 2.52 -3.97
N LEU A 604 10.23 3.04 -4.87
CA LEU A 604 10.46 4.25 -5.64
C LEU A 604 10.75 5.46 -4.72
N LYS A 605 10.01 5.60 -3.61
CA LYS A 605 10.26 6.65 -2.62
C LYS A 605 11.70 6.65 -2.12
N LYS A 606 12.24 5.49 -1.78
CA LYS A 606 13.62 5.36 -1.28
C LYS A 606 14.64 5.77 -2.32
N GLU A 607 14.43 5.37 -3.58
CA GLU A 607 15.31 5.70 -4.70
C GLU A 607 15.28 7.19 -5.02
N VAL A 608 14.10 7.79 -5.07
CA VAL A 608 13.94 9.23 -5.31
C VAL A 608 14.65 10.05 -4.24
N VAL A 609 14.45 9.73 -2.96
CA VAL A 609 15.11 10.46 -1.85
C VAL A 609 16.63 10.34 -1.95
N LYS A 610 17.18 9.16 -2.29
CA LYS A 610 18.61 8.96 -2.52
C LYS A 610 19.11 9.84 -3.67
N ASN A 611 18.41 9.87 -4.79
CA ASN A 611 18.84 10.54 -6.01
C ASN A 611 18.70 12.07 -5.94
N ILE A 612 17.72 12.58 -5.21
CA ILE A 612 17.68 14.01 -4.83
C ILE A 612 18.93 14.40 -4.04
N GLY A 613 19.39 13.55 -3.12
CA GLY A 613 20.66 13.78 -2.40
C GLY A 613 21.89 13.82 -3.31
N ILE A 614 21.89 13.10 -4.43
CA ILE A 614 22.94 13.16 -5.46
C ILE A 614 22.87 14.50 -6.22
N LEU A 615 21.67 14.89 -6.67
CA LEU A 615 21.48 16.16 -7.35
C LEU A 615 21.94 17.35 -6.50
N LYS A 616 21.65 17.34 -5.19
CA LYS A 616 22.08 18.38 -4.26
C LYS A 616 23.59 18.49 -4.07
N LYS A 617 24.34 17.43 -4.39
CA LYS A 617 25.81 17.46 -4.39
C LYS A 617 26.39 18.00 -5.71
N ASN A 618 25.67 17.80 -6.82
CA ASN A 618 26.15 18.11 -8.16
C ASN A 618 25.73 19.51 -8.64
N TYR A 619 24.68 20.10 -8.04
CA TYR A 619 24.14 21.39 -8.41
C TYR A 619 24.03 22.31 -7.19
N SER A 620 24.15 23.60 -7.40
CA SER A 620 24.02 24.61 -6.35
C SER A 620 22.61 24.71 -5.79
N SER A 621 21.60 24.40 -6.62
CA SER A 621 20.18 24.52 -6.28
C SER A 621 19.32 23.57 -7.13
N ILE A 622 18.23 23.09 -6.55
CA ILE A 622 17.19 22.32 -7.24
C ILE A 622 15.93 23.18 -7.33
N VAL A 623 15.48 23.45 -8.54
CA VAL A 623 14.28 24.25 -8.84
C VAL A 623 13.19 23.33 -9.40
N GLY A 624 11.99 23.33 -8.79
CA GLY A 624 10.84 22.64 -9.36
C GLY A 624 10.27 23.39 -10.58
N TYR A 625 9.72 22.69 -11.57
CA TYR A 625 8.97 23.30 -12.68
C TYR A 625 7.61 22.66 -12.84
N GLY A 626 6.57 23.49 -12.73
CA GLY A 626 5.16 23.12 -12.73
C GLY A 626 4.62 22.84 -11.32
N ALA A 627 3.46 23.40 -11.03
CA ALA A 627 2.74 23.22 -9.77
C ALA A 627 1.33 22.60 -9.99
N PRO A 628 1.23 21.44 -10.68
CA PRO A 628 -0.05 20.71 -10.78
C PRO A 628 -0.38 20.01 -9.46
N ALA A 629 -1.62 19.51 -9.30
CA ALA A 629 -2.04 18.70 -8.15
C ALA A 629 -1.08 17.53 -7.87
N LYS A 630 -0.60 16.86 -8.93
CA LYS A 630 0.38 15.77 -8.87
C LYS A 630 1.66 16.15 -8.14
N ALA A 631 2.16 17.36 -8.36
CA ALA A 631 3.37 17.87 -7.69
C ALA A 631 3.16 17.94 -6.17
N THR A 632 1.99 18.40 -5.71
CA THR A 632 1.67 18.43 -4.29
C THR A 632 1.75 17.04 -3.66
N THR A 633 1.11 16.04 -4.30
CA THR A 633 1.14 14.64 -3.82
C THR A 633 2.56 14.09 -3.79
N ALA A 634 3.32 14.23 -4.89
CA ALA A 634 4.66 13.69 -5.01
C ALA A 634 5.63 14.30 -3.99
N LEU A 635 5.64 15.63 -3.85
CA LEU A 635 6.53 16.35 -2.94
C LEU A 635 6.27 16.00 -1.47
N ASN A 636 5.00 15.93 -1.08
CA ASN A 636 4.62 15.53 0.28
C ASN A 636 4.94 14.06 0.54
N PHE A 637 4.65 13.14 -0.40
CA PHE A 637 4.93 11.73 -0.24
C PHE A 637 6.42 11.43 -0.16
N PHE A 638 7.23 12.01 -1.04
CA PHE A 638 8.68 11.83 -1.02
C PHE A 638 9.35 12.58 0.14
N ASN A 639 8.68 13.58 0.71
CA ASN A 639 9.19 14.43 1.80
C ASN A 639 10.53 15.12 1.43
N ILE A 640 10.57 15.71 0.23
CA ILE A 640 11.75 16.35 -0.36
C ILE A 640 11.66 17.89 -0.39
N SER A 641 10.86 18.46 0.49
CA SER A 641 10.62 19.93 0.52
C SER A 641 11.85 20.75 0.82
N LYS A 642 12.78 20.22 1.62
CA LYS A 642 14.00 20.94 2.03
C LYS A 642 15.07 20.97 0.95
N GLU A 643 14.90 20.15 -0.06
CA GLU A 643 15.82 19.98 -1.17
C GLU A 643 15.48 20.86 -2.37
N ILE A 644 14.25 21.40 -2.43
CA ILE A 644 13.75 22.24 -3.53
C ILE A 644 13.59 23.66 -3.03
N ASP A 645 14.25 24.60 -3.67
CA ASP A 645 14.29 26.00 -3.20
C ASP A 645 13.00 26.76 -3.53
N TYR A 646 12.48 26.59 -4.76
CA TYR A 646 11.21 27.18 -5.21
C TYR A 646 10.67 26.41 -6.42
N ILE A 647 9.42 26.71 -6.79
CA ILE A 647 8.77 26.08 -7.97
C ILE A 647 8.41 27.17 -8.97
N VAL A 648 8.84 26.98 -10.19
CA VAL A 648 8.46 27.82 -11.33
C VAL A 648 7.14 27.33 -11.93
N GLU A 649 6.24 28.26 -12.25
CA GLU A 649 4.93 27.95 -12.82
C GLU A 649 4.57 28.97 -13.91
N ASP A 650 3.98 28.50 -15.00
CA ASP A 650 3.58 29.40 -16.11
C ASP A 650 2.26 30.12 -15.82
N ASN A 651 1.38 29.50 -15.02
CA ASN A 651 0.11 30.12 -14.61
C ASN A 651 0.33 31.20 -13.58
N LYS A 652 0.17 32.47 -14.00
CA LYS A 652 0.35 33.65 -13.16
C LYS A 652 -0.56 33.70 -11.92
N LEU A 653 -1.72 33.03 -11.95
CA LEU A 653 -2.65 32.98 -10.81
C LEU A 653 -2.10 32.20 -9.61
N LYS A 654 -1.06 31.40 -9.84
CA LYS A 654 -0.39 30.63 -8.79
C LYS A 654 0.85 31.33 -8.21
N HIS A 655 1.35 32.38 -8.87
CA HIS A 655 2.55 33.08 -8.42
C HIS A 655 2.34 33.74 -7.04
N GLY A 656 3.34 33.64 -6.20
CA GLY A 656 3.33 34.16 -4.83
C GLY A 656 2.70 33.22 -3.80
N LYS A 657 1.96 32.19 -4.24
CA LYS A 657 1.36 31.16 -3.39
C LYS A 657 2.37 30.06 -3.03
N TYR A 658 1.97 29.17 -2.13
CA TYR A 658 2.82 28.08 -1.65
C TYR A 658 2.14 26.72 -1.84
N ILE A 659 2.94 25.69 -2.14
CA ILE A 659 2.45 24.29 -2.19
C ILE A 659 2.07 23.86 -0.77
N PRO A 660 0.84 23.36 -0.57
CA PRO A 660 0.38 22.94 0.76
C PRO A 660 1.17 21.74 1.29
N GLY A 661 1.40 21.73 2.60
CA GLY A 661 2.13 20.66 3.30
C GLY A 661 3.65 20.77 3.23
N VAL A 662 4.21 21.19 2.10
CA VAL A 662 5.67 21.37 1.91
C VAL A 662 6.10 22.85 1.95
N ASN A 663 5.18 23.80 1.83
CA ASN A 663 5.39 25.25 1.94
C ASN A 663 6.44 25.81 0.95
N ILE A 664 6.62 25.20 -0.21
CA ILE A 664 7.54 25.68 -1.26
C ILE A 664 6.84 26.81 -2.04
N LYS A 665 7.54 27.94 -2.22
CA LYS A 665 7.01 29.10 -2.92
C LYS A 665 6.91 28.87 -4.42
N ILE A 666 5.80 29.32 -5.03
CA ILE A 666 5.57 29.31 -6.47
C ILE A 666 5.94 30.68 -7.04
N VAL A 667 6.78 30.70 -8.07
CA VAL A 667 7.33 31.92 -8.65
C VAL A 667 7.25 31.89 -10.18
N SER A 668 7.60 33.03 -10.80
CA SER A 668 7.68 33.10 -12.26
C SER A 668 9.03 32.59 -12.78
N LYS A 669 9.10 32.20 -14.08
CA LYS A 669 10.33 31.80 -14.77
C LYS A 669 11.49 32.81 -14.62
N LYS A 670 11.21 34.08 -14.39
CA LYS A 670 12.24 35.14 -14.24
C LYS A 670 13.17 34.96 -13.03
N GLU A 671 12.77 34.11 -12.07
CA GLU A 671 13.58 33.80 -10.90
C GLU A 671 14.70 32.79 -11.20
N ILE A 672 14.67 32.11 -12.36
CA ILE A 672 15.77 31.24 -12.80
C ILE A 672 16.90 32.13 -13.32
N ASN A 673 17.94 32.28 -12.53
CA ASN A 673 19.01 33.22 -12.81
C ASN A 673 20.41 32.62 -12.74
N ASN A 674 20.54 31.37 -12.37
CA ASN A 674 21.82 30.65 -12.22
C ASN A 674 21.85 29.40 -13.09
N LYS A 675 22.90 29.27 -13.92
CA LYS A 675 23.09 28.11 -14.82
C LYS A 675 23.43 26.82 -14.07
N ASP A 676 23.92 26.91 -12.84
CA ASP A 676 24.26 25.78 -11.99
C ASP A 676 23.06 25.25 -11.16
N GLN A 677 21.85 25.69 -11.50
CA GLN A 677 20.59 25.15 -10.98
C GLN A 677 20.12 23.98 -11.88
N VAL A 678 19.63 22.90 -11.27
CA VAL A 678 18.92 21.84 -12.00
C VAL A 678 17.43 22.07 -11.93
N ILE A 679 16.74 21.90 -13.06
CA ILE A 679 15.28 22.07 -13.16
C ILE A 679 14.62 20.69 -13.09
N LEU A 680 13.97 20.42 -11.96
CA LEU A 680 13.20 19.21 -11.72
C LEU A 680 11.77 19.43 -12.21
N VAL A 681 11.41 18.85 -13.35
CA VAL A 681 10.07 19.00 -13.92
C VAL A 681 9.09 18.11 -13.17
N LEU A 682 8.20 18.77 -12.41
CA LEU A 682 7.15 18.14 -11.59
C LEU A 682 5.90 17.83 -12.43
N ALA A 683 5.63 18.65 -13.44
CA ALA A 683 4.57 18.41 -14.44
C ALA A 683 5.07 17.41 -15.52
N TRP A 684 5.46 16.21 -15.11
CA TRP A 684 6.21 15.22 -15.89
C TRP A 684 5.56 14.82 -17.24
N ASN A 685 4.25 14.87 -17.33
CA ASN A 685 3.50 14.56 -18.55
C ASN A 685 3.64 15.65 -19.65
N PHE A 686 4.16 16.82 -19.28
CA PHE A 686 4.47 17.92 -20.19
C PHE A 686 5.99 18.14 -20.32
N PHE A 687 6.82 17.18 -19.93
CA PHE A 687 8.26 17.34 -19.88
C PHE A 687 8.87 17.84 -21.18
N ASP A 688 8.56 17.22 -22.31
CA ASP A 688 9.10 17.58 -23.60
C ASP A 688 8.60 18.96 -24.09
N GLU A 689 7.36 19.31 -23.78
CA GLU A 689 6.79 20.63 -24.08
C GLU A 689 7.46 21.71 -23.23
N ILE A 690 7.59 21.48 -21.93
CA ILE A 690 8.27 22.39 -20.99
C ILE A 690 9.72 22.60 -21.45
N LYS A 691 10.45 21.54 -21.76
CA LYS A 691 11.85 21.64 -22.21
C LYS A 691 11.98 22.40 -23.51
N ARG A 692 11.10 22.17 -24.49
CA ARG A 692 11.07 22.93 -25.76
C ARG A 692 10.77 24.41 -25.60
N ASN A 693 9.78 24.74 -24.74
CA ASN A 693 9.36 26.12 -24.48
C ASN A 693 10.36 26.92 -23.66
N ASN A 694 11.36 26.23 -23.10
CA ASN A 694 12.43 26.83 -22.27
C ASN A 694 13.82 26.54 -22.82
N ASN A 695 13.97 26.45 -24.14
CA ASN A 695 15.25 26.20 -24.82
C ASN A 695 16.24 27.38 -24.67
N ASP A 696 15.79 28.53 -24.20
CA ASP A 696 16.59 29.68 -23.82
C ASP A 696 17.33 29.51 -22.48
N LEU A 697 16.92 28.55 -21.65
CA LEU A 697 17.58 28.20 -20.41
C LEU A 697 18.69 27.18 -20.68
N LEU A 698 19.88 27.43 -20.12
CA LEU A 698 21.05 26.54 -20.25
C LEU A 698 21.12 25.50 -19.12
N ASN A 699 20.05 25.36 -18.34
CA ASN A 699 19.96 24.46 -17.20
C ASN A 699 19.67 23.01 -17.64
N ASP A 700 20.08 22.05 -16.82
CA ASP A 700 19.68 20.65 -16.99
C ASP A 700 18.22 20.47 -16.56
N PHE A 701 17.43 19.83 -17.42
CA PHE A 701 16.04 19.48 -17.15
C PHE A 701 15.95 17.99 -16.83
N ILE A 702 15.44 17.67 -15.65
CA ILE A 702 15.24 16.29 -15.18
C ILE A 702 13.76 16.07 -14.95
N ASN A 703 13.24 14.96 -15.49
CA ASN A 703 11.87 14.54 -15.24
C ASN A 703 11.79 13.80 -13.90
N ILE A 704 10.93 14.26 -12.97
CA ILE A 704 10.75 13.63 -11.66
C ILE A 704 10.38 12.13 -11.77
N LYS A 705 9.67 11.75 -12.82
CA LYS A 705 9.29 10.34 -13.10
C LYS A 705 10.50 9.46 -13.41
N ASN A 706 11.60 10.02 -13.87
CA ASN A 706 12.81 9.28 -14.24
C ASN A 706 13.95 9.48 -13.22
N LEU A 707 13.63 10.05 -12.09
CA LEU A 707 14.63 10.38 -11.07
C LEU A 707 15.29 9.12 -10.48
N GLU A 708 14.58 7.98 -10.48
CA GLU A 708 15.14 6.68 -10.08
C GLU A 708 16.24 6.16 -11.00
N LYS A 709 16.35 6.70 -12.22
CA LYS A 709 17.38 6.28 -13.22
C LYS A 709 18.69 7.04 -13.12
N ILE A 710 18.79 8.02 -12.24
CA ILE A 710 20.03 8.78 -12.03
C ILE A 710 21.04 7.85 -11.37
N LYS A 711 22.13 7.52 -12.10
CA LYS A 711 23.24 6.74 -11.55
C LYS A 711 24.18 7.69 -10.79
N SER A 712 24.70 7.23 -9.66
CA SER A 712 25.88 7.83 -9.04
C SER A 712 27.09 7.45 -9.90
N ASP A 713 27.69 8.40 -10.59
CA ASP A 713 29.02 8.21 -11.17
C ASP A 713 30.06 8.04 -10.07
#